data_7a0312e6e8b8814eb2cd867c9f0c8e98
#
_entry.id   7a0312e6e8b8814eb2cd867c9f0c8e98
#
_cell.length_a   1.000
_cell.length_b   1.000
_cell.length_c   1.000
_cell.angle_alpha   90.00
_cell.angle_beta   90.00
_cell.angle_gamma   90.00
#
_symmetry.space_group_name_H-M   'P 1'
#
loop_
_entity.id
_entity.type
_entity.pdbx_description
1 polymer ?
#
loop_
_entity_poly.entity_id
_entity_poly.type
_entity_poly.pdbx_seq_one_letter_code
_entity_poly.pdbx_strand_id
1 'polypeptide(L)'
;MSSFVIGRSANSDSYLVWKFSLANGPVFEQVILDPSAQLDSKYRIAQIGGYLLQWGPGLEAVNGKNYPYKLLEFDPNSKDLLNGPAVQQGVWSSKKFWSYRGHYSADPHEQDHLPLYPMGNFMLFFVGGAGRGTYMLYNFDPNPTKPNSSDPLPSTYLPQGGFPTIQDGHELIYLNNYVLDRHVQKSTFRIWSFDPQNPVPLSVPEVCGGKWNKITSKHRVIGLGDHLLTWIPGQREYSIWSFTSGEKESLKEVVSGQELPAEMVDHSSLSFFQGKESISSTQPSPGTMDYFRTKIKHVVFYMLESRSFDNVVGWLYEKDRSAIHTIGKHHPYEGVNPDFFNWDGDKKAFPKKFNEGKPSEEIDLSDQRQDPFHDNSDGLQQMFYEKVPGYPGRKKPDMMGFVNNNSSTDVMNTLTPDQLPILNGLAENFASSDEWFSSVPGGTDINRSFALTGSAMNRLDTWEGGSIYANWPQYPRRQSLWKVLWNQGIKDWKIYNAIEWQGVPFTYHLYLNGQIPSVDSNTKDYIDTLDNFIKQAQTGELPAFSFLEPVWIAPNGTTSYHPGADMVPAESALNTIYEAIKNGPAWEETLFVVTFSKPGGICDHVPPPYAKKPWPNDLRDGFEFDLMGPRVPAILVSPWVKKNTVFRSAGDVPYDATSFAATLLHWFGIPKSQWGLGQRMDAAPTFEGVFEEEQPRKDAPTLTPPSDKSFPKKK
;
A
#
# COMPACT_ATOMS: atom_id res chain seq x y z
N MET A 1 -0.65 -3.36 -18.21
CA MET A 1 -1.98 -3.69 -17.63
C MET A 1 -2.94 -3.96 -18.77
N SER A 2 -3.64 -5.07 -18.70
CA SER A 2 -4.77 -5.28 -19.61
C SER A 2 -5.99 -4.59 -19.02
N SER A 3 -6.47 -3.55 -19.69
CA SER A 3 -7.69 -2.86 -19.34
C SER A 3 -8.79 -3.26 -20.32
N PHE A 4 -10.01 -3.30 -19.84
CA PHE A 4 -11.15 -3.74 -20.64
C PHE A 4 -12.26 -2.71 -20.55
N VAL A 5 -12.95 -2.52 -21.66
CA VAL A 5 -14.20 -1.76 -21.72
C VAL A 5 -15.31 -2.74 -22.07
N ILE A 6 -16.33 -2.77 -21.25
CA ILE A 6 -17.51 -3.60 -21.46
C ILE A 6 -18.67 -2.69 -21.82
N GLY A 7 -19.30 -2.96 -22.95
CA GLY A 7 -20.45 -2.20 -23.42
C GLY A 7 -21.63 -3.11 -23.73
N ARG A 8 -22.84 -2.62 -23.45
CA ARG A 8 -24.10 -3.29 -23.80
C ARG A 8 -24.38 -3.09 -25.28
N SER A 9 -24.61 -4.17 -26.01
CA SER A 9 -25.02 -4.09 -27.42
C SER A 9 -26.43 -3.47 -27.53
N ALA A 10 -26.57 -2.47 -28.41
CA ALA A 10 -27.88 -1.87 -28.70
C ALA A 10 -28.78 -2.81 -29.52
N ASN A 11 -28.18 -3.75 -30.26
CA ASN A 11 -28.86 -4.60 -31.24
C ASN A 11 -29.03 -6.05 -30.75
N SER A 12 -28.50 -6.39 -29.60
CA SER A 12 -28.63 -7.74 -29.04
C SER A 12 -28.69 -7.69 -27.51
N ASP A 13 -29.29 -8.68 -26.89
CA ASP A 13 -29.34 -8.83 -25.44
C ASP A 13 -27.99 -9.31 -24.86
N SER A 14 -26.86 -8.83 -25.41
CA SER A 14 -25.52 -9.23 -25.03
C SER A 14 -24.63 -8.06 -24.67
N TYR A 15 -23.57 -8.35 -23.93
CA TYR A 15 -22.46 -7.43 -23.70
C TYR A 15 -21.32 -7.74 -24.67
N LEU A 16 -20.64 -6.69 -25.12
CA LEU A 16 -19.38 -6.78 -25.86
C LEU A 16 -18.24 -6.30 -25.00
N VAL A 17 -17.07 -6.89 -25.18
CA VAL A 17 -15.86 -6.58 -24.40
C VAL A 17 -14.75 -6.20 -25.35
N TRP A 18 -14.04 -5.12 -25.03
CA TRP A 18 -12.84 -4.68 -25.76
C TRP A 18 -11.68 -4.57 -24.81
N LYS A 19 -10.54 -5.13 -25.21
CA LYS A 19 -9.26 -4.85 -24.56
C LYS A 19 -8.82 -3.45 -24.92
N PHE A 20 -8.42 -2.68 -23.95
CA PHE A 20 -8.00 -1.30 -24.09
C PHE A 20 -6.54 -1.11 -23.69
N SER A 21 -5.77 -0.35 -24.48
CA SER A 21 -4.39 0.01 -24.16
C SER A 21 -4.13 1.47 -24.52
N LEU A 22 -3.29 2.14 -23.69
CA LEU A 22 -2.80 3.51 -23.93
C LEU A 22 -1.30 3.56 -24.27
N ALA A 23 -0.56 2.47 -24.09
CA ALA A 23 0.91 2.46 -24.12
C ALA A 23 1.52 2.94 -25.46
N ASN A 24 0.86 2.65 -26.59
CA ASN A 24 1.29 3.05 -27.94
C ASN A 24 0.22 3.86 -28.68
N GLY A 25 -0.58 4.62 -27.95
CA GLY A 25 -1.80 5.24 -28.41
C GLY A 25 -3.04 4.40 -28.05
N PRO A 26 -4.23 5.02 -28.03
CA PRO A 26 -5.44 4.31 -27.62
C PRO A 26 -5.83 3.25 -28.65
N VAL A 27 -5.87 2.00 -28.23
CA VAL A 27 -6.28 0.85 -29.03
C VAL A 27 -7.41 0.11 -28.33
N PHE A 28 -8.48 -0.18 -29.06
CA PHE A 28 -9.58 -1.04 -28.64
C PHE A 28 -9.58 -2.30 -29.50
N GLU A 29 -9.33 -3.44 -28.89
CA GLU A 29 -9.36 -4.76 -29.55
C GLU A 29 -10.55 -5.56 -29.02
N GLN A 30 -11.47 -5.95 -29.89
CA GLN A 30 -12.64 -6.71 -29.46
C GLN A 30 -12.22 -8.11 -28.98
N VAL A 31 -12.71 -8.47 -27.79
CA VAL A 31 -12.57 -9.81 -27.23
C VAL A 31 -13.84 -10.60 -27.47
N ILE A 32 -13.71 -11.75 -28.12
CA ILE A 32 -14.84 -12.66 -28.33
C ILE A 32 -15.07 -13.41 -27.02
N LEU A 33 -16.21 -13.15 -26.35
CA LEU A 33 -16.64 -13.91 -25.21
C LEU A 33 -17.23 -15.27 -25.66
N ASP A 34 -17.04 -16.29 -24.83
CA ASP A 34 -17.77 -17.54 -24.98
C ASP A 34 -19.28 -17.27 -24.89
N PRO A 35 -20.11 -17.84 -25.77
CA PRO A 35 -21.57 -17.68 -25.73
C PRO A 35 -22.23 -18.11 -24.43
N SER A 36 -21.54 -18.90 -23.61
CA SER A 36 -21.98 -19.28 -22.26
C SER A 36 -21.73 -18.23 -21.18
N ALA A 37 -20.98 -17.15 -21.50
CA ALA A 37 -20.76 -16.03 -20.57
C ALA A 37 -22.11 -15.40 -20.20
N GLN A 38 -22.49 -15.52 -18.93
CA GLN A 38 -23.82 -15.17 -18.42
C GLN A 38 -24.00 -13.68 -18.12
N LEU A 39 -23.65 -12.80 -19.08
CA LEU A 39 -23.91 -11.38 -18.95
C LEU A 39 -25.29 -11.04 -19.58
N ASP A 40 -26.29 -10.88 -18.74
CA ASP A 40 -27.63 -10.46 -19.19
C ASP A 40 -27.65 -8.93 -19.32
N SER A 41 -28.03 -8.46 -20.50
CA SER A 41 -28.10 -7.03 -20.84
C SER A 41 -29.09 -6.23 -19.96
N LYS A 42 -30.01 -6.91 -19.30
CA LYS A 42 -30.94 -6.30 -18.34
C LYS A 42 -30.28 -5.89 -17.02
N TYR A 43 -29.12 -6.47 -16.71
CA TYR A 43 -28.37 -6.20 -15.51
C TYR A 43 -27.38 -5.04 -15.73
N ARG A 44 -27.20 -4.24 -14.71
CA ARG A 44 -26.03 -3.34 -14.63
C ARG A 44 -24.82 -4.12 -14.19
N ILE A 45 -23.66 -3.64 -14.57
CA ILE A 45 -22.38 -4.27 -14.24
C ILE A 45 -21.41 -3.23 -13.70
N ALA A 46 -20.57 -3.65 -12.77
CA ALA A 46 -19.46 -2.84 -12.26
C ALA A 46 -18.34 -3.74 -11.78
N GLN A 47 -17.11 -3.28 -11.90
CA GLN A 47 -15.98 -3.93 -11.24
C GLN A 47 -15.94 -3.51 -9.76
N ILE A 48 -15.70 -4.47 -8.89
CA ILE A 48 -15.39 -4.26 -7.49
C ILE A 48 -14.31 -5.25 -7.04
N GLY A 49 -13.15 -4.75 -6.68
CA GLY A 49 -11.99 -5.61 -6.48
C GLY A 49 -11.65 -6.42 -7.75
N GLY A 50 -11.33 -7.69 -7.59
CA GLY A 50 -11.06 -8.65 -8.67
C GLY A 50 -12.31 -9.28 -9.28
N TYR A 51 -13.50 -8.75 -8.99
CA TYR A 51 -14.78 -9.35 -9.36
C TYR A 51 -15.63 -8.43 -10.22
N LEU A 52 -16.54 -9.04 -10.98
CA LEU A 52 -17.60 -8.36 -11.70
C LEU A 52 -18.91 -8.56 -10.97
N LEU A 53 -19.49 -7.47 -10.49
CA LEU A 53 -20.81 -7.45 -9.89
C LEU A 53 -21.86 -7.10 -10.93
N GLN A 54 -22.87 -7.95 -11.06
CA GLN A 54 -24.09 -7.69 -11.83
C GLN A 54 -25.26 -7.48 -10.89
N TRP A 55 -26.13 -6.51 -11.17
CA TRP A 55 -27.42 -6.39 -10.48
C TRP A 55 -28.54 -6.03 -11.45
N GLY A 56 -29.64 -6.73 -11.29
CA GLY A 56 -30.79 -6.62 -12.17
C GLY A 56 -31.75 -5.50 -11.82
N PRO A 57 -32.79 -5.31 -12.64
CA PRO A 57 -33.86 -4.39 -12.34
C PRO A 57 -34.65 -4.82 -11.09
N GLY A 58 -35.28 -3.84 -10.45
CA GLY A 58 -36.14 -4.11 -9.31
C GLY A 58 -37.37 -4.93 -9.70
N LEU A 59 -37.56 -6.05 -9.02
CA LEU A 59 -38.73 -6.89 -9.15
C LEU A 59 -39.72 -6.55 -8.02
N GLU A 60 -40.99 -6.40 -8.36
CA GLU A 60 -42.04 -6.11 -7.38
C GLU A 60 -42.10 -7.19 -6.28
N ALA A 61 -42.25 -6.76 -5.04
CA ALA A 61 -42.38 -7.61 -3.85
C ALA A 61 -43.37 -7.01 -2.87
N VAL A 62 -43.88 -7.80 -1.94
CA VAL A 62 -44.94 -7.41 -0.97
C VAL A 62 -44.60 -6.13 -0.17
N ASN A 63 -43.32 -5.80 -0.01
CA ASN A 63 -42.84 -4.66 0.77
C ASN A 63 -41.77 -3.82 0.05
N GLY A 64 -41.87 -3.65 -1.27
CA GLY A 64 -40.91 -2.90 -2.09
C GLY A 64 -40.37 -3.70 -3.26
N LYS A 65 -39.20 -3.34 -3.78
CA LYS A 65 -38.54 -4.05 -4.88
C LYS A 65 -37.43 -4.97 -4.37
N ASN A 66 -37.23 -6.08 -5.06
CA ASN A 66 -36.12 -6.99 -4.90
C ASN A 66 -35.19 -6.86 -6.10
N TYR A 67 -33.88 -6.75 -5.86
CA TYR A 67 -32.85 -6.57 -6.87
C TYR A 67 -31.96 -7.82 -6.91
N PRO A 68 -32.12 -8.68 -7.93
CA PRO A 68 -31.25 -9.84 -8.08
C PRO A 68 -29.83 -9.40 -8.39
N TYR A 69 -28.84 -10.10 -7.83
CA TYR A 69 -27.42 -9.86 -8.10
C TYR A 69 -26.64 -11.15 -8.32
N LYS A 70 -25.52 -11.04 -9.03
CA LYS A 70 -24.51 -12.08 -9.20
C LYS A 70 -23.12 -11.46 -9.06
N LEU A 71 -22.22 -12.14 -8.39
CA LEU A 71 -20.79 -11.84 -8.33
C LEU A 71 -20.04 -12.88 -9.13
N LEU A 72 -19.31 -12.46 -10.14
CA LEU A 72 -18.52 -13.33 -11.03
C LEU A 72 -17.04 -13.04 -10.81
N GLU A 73 -16.20 -14.06 -10.87
CA GLU A 73 -14.77 -13.89 -10.92
C GLU A 73 -14.38 -13.39 -12.31
N PHE A 74 -13.50 -12.40 -12.36
CA PHE A 74 -13.01 -11.81 -13.60
C PHE A 74 -11.52 -12.15 -13.76
N ASP A 75 -11.21 -13.06 -14.69
CA ASP A 75 -9.83 -13.41 -15.05
C ASP A 75 -9.50 -12.93 -16.47
N PRO A 76 -8.77 -11.81 -16.60
CA PRO A 76 -8.38 -11.25 -17.89
C PRO A 76 -7.39 -12.12 -18.68
N ASN A 77 -6.80 -13.14 -18.05
CA ASN A 77 -5.82 -14.03 -18.68
C ASN A 77 -6.45 -15.36 -19.10
N SER A 78 -7.68 -15.62 -18.68
CA SER A 78 -8.43 -16.80 -19.13
C SER A 78 -8.93 -16.60 -20.57
N LYS A 79 -8.96 -17.69 -21.35
CA LYS A 79 -9.66 -17.67 -22.65
C LYS A 79 -11.14 -17.32 -22.48
N ASP A 80 -11.65 -17.55 -21.27
CA ASP A 80 -13.02 -17.32 -20.85
C ASP A 80 -13.01 -16.29 -19.73
N LEU A 81 -12.98 -15.01 -20.05
CA LEU A 81 -12.89 -13.87 -19.11
C LEU A 81 -13.89 -13.93 -17.94
N LEU A 82 -15.00 -14.66 -18.11
CA LEU A 82 -16.13 -14.70 -17.18
C LEU A 82 -16.62 -16.15 -16.93
N ASN A 83 -15.79 -17.13 -17.18
CA ASN A 83 -16.16 -18.54 -17.06
C ASN A 83 -15.95 -19.07 -15.64
N GLY A 84 -16.97 -18.97 -14.88
CA GLY A 84 -17.12 -19.70 -13.63
C GLY A 84 -18.56 -19.65 -13.17
N PRO A 85 -18.97 -20.56 -12.30
CA PRO A 85 -20.21 -20.38 -11.57
C PRO A 85 -20.11 -19.06 -10.82
N ALA A 86 -21.22 -18.36 -10.66
CA ALA A 86 -21.28 -17.17 -9.82
C ALA A 86 -20.68 -17.50 -8.45
N VAL A 87 -19.67 -16.74 -8.01
CA VAL A 87 -19.05 -16.90 -6.69
C VAL A 87 -20.10 -16.67 -5.60
N GLN A 88 -20.99 -15.72 -5.87
CA GLN A 88 -22.15 -15.43 -5.05
C GLN A 88 -23.32 -14.99 -5.93
N GLN A 89 -24.52 -15.32 -5.51
CA GLN A 89 -25.75 -14.81 -6.10
C GLN A 89 -26.85 -14.71 -5.05
N GLY A 90 -27.77 -13.78 -5.24
CA GLY A 90 -28.86 -13.55 -4.30
C GLY A 90 -29.79 -12.45 -4.75
N VAL A 91 -30.56 -11.97 -3.80
CA VAL A 91 -31.52 -10.89 -4.01
C VAL A 91 -31.40 -9.89 -2.88
N TRP A 92 -31.19 -8.62 -3.23
CA TRP A 92 -31.26 -7.52 -2.27
C TRP A 92 -32.68 -6.99 -2.19
N SER A 93 -33.21 -6.85 -0.98
CA SER A 93 -34.46 -6.13 -0.78
C SER A 93 -34.22 -4.61 -0.81
N SER A 94 -35.19 -3.84 -1.29
CA SER A 94 -35.12 -2.38 -1.24
C SER A 94 -34.90 -1.85 0.17
N LYS A 95 -35.38 -2.53 1.20
CA LYS A 95 -35.18 -2.17 2.61
C LYS A 95 -33.71 -2.12 3.03
N LYS A 96 -32.85 -2.93 2.44
CA LYS A 96 -31.40 -2.91 2.72
C LYS A 96 -30.77 -1.54 2.45
N PHE A 97 -31.15 -0.92 1.34
CA PHE A 97 -30.58 0.35 0.91
C PHE A 97 -31.37 1.58 1.40
N TRP A 98 -32.67 1.38 1.68
CA TRP A 98 -33.58 2.45 2.09
C TRP A 98 -33.98 2.40 3.57
N SER A 99 -33.30 1.65 4.41
CA SER A 99 -33.66 1.45 5.82
C SER A 99 -33.54 2.72 6.68
N TYR A 100 -32.95 3.78 6.19
CA TYR A 100 -32.88 5.08 6.87
C TYR A 100 -33.93 6.06 6.37
N ARG A 101 -35.09 5.96 6.95
CA ARG A 101 -36.15 6.92 6.74
C ARG A 101 -35.87 8.20 7.50
N GLY A 102 -35.62 9.24 6.79
CA GLY A 102 -35.60 10.56 7.40
C GLY A 102 -36.18 11.68 6.53
N HIS A 103 -35.86 11.78 5.25
CA HIS A 103 -36.18 12.98 4.47
C HIS A 103 -36.09 12.80 2.95
N TYR A 104 -36.75 11.78 2.34
CA TYR A 104 -36.67 11.63 0.87
C TYR A 104 -38.05 11.82 0.22
N SER A 105 -38.07 12.74 -0.76
CA SER A 105 -39.21 13.00 -1.59
C SER A 105 -39.33 12.15 -2.85
N ALA A 106 -38.30 11.33 -3.16
CA ALA A 106 -38.36 10.37 -4.26
C ALA A 106 -38.82 9.02 -3.68
N ASP A 107 -39.88 8.47 -4.21
CA ASP A 107 -40.32 7.12 -3.86
C ASP A 107 -39.26 6.10 -4.31
N PRO A 108 -38.62 5.37 -3.38
CA PRO A 108 -37.65 4.36 -3.74
C PRO A 108 -38.23 3.24 -4.59
N HIS A 109 -39.57 3.17 -4.71
CA HIS A 109 -40.27 2.16 -5.52
C HIS A 109 -40.23 2.45 -7.02
N GLU A 110 -39.86 3.66 -7.46
CA GLU A 110 -39.85 4.03 -8.87
C GLU A 110 -38.54 3.74 -9.60
N GLN A 111 -37.47 3.36 -8.91
CA GLN A 111 -36.20 3.09 -9.57
C GLN A 111 -36.11 1.65 -10.10
N ASP A 112 -35.87 1.51 -11.41
CA ASP A 112 -35.68 0.22 -12.04
C ASP A 112 -34.37 -0.47 -11.62
N HIS A 113 -33.31 0.33 -11.29
CA HIS A 113 -32.02 -0.17 -10.85
C HIS A 113 -31.50 0.61 -9.65
N LEU A 114 -30.77 -0.09 -8.75
CA LEU A 114 -30.10 0.56 -7.63
C LEU A 114 -29.00 1.52 -8.15
N PRO A 115 -28.93 2.76 -7.65
CA PRO A 115 -27.84 3.71 -7.98
C PRO A 115 -26.57 3.37 -7.21
N LEU A 116 -25.88 2.32 -7.63
CA LEU A 116 -24.64 1.84 -7.07
C LEU A 116 -23.47 2.30 -7.93
N TYR A 117 -22.43 2.85 -7.28
CA TYR A 117 -21.21 3.34 -7.91
C TYR A 117 -20.00 2.64 -7.30
N PRO A 118 -19.19 1.93 -8.09
CA PRO A 118 -17.96 1.31 -7.58
C PRO A 118 -16.93 2.37 -7.21
N MET A 119 -16.32 2.23 -6.04
CA MET A 119 -15.31 3.12 -5.48
C MET A 119 -14.12 2.28 -4.98
N GLY A 120 -13.35 1.70 -5.90
CA GLY A 120 -12.29 0.74 -5.56
C GLY A 120 -12.84 -0.53 -4.91
N ASN A 121 -12.54 -0.74 -3.63
CA ASN A 121 -13.02 -1.87 -2.85
C ASN A 121 -14.32 -1.57 -2.07
N PHE A 122 -15.01 -0.50 -2.43
CA PHE A 122 -16.26 -0.07 -1.81
C PHE A 122 -17.34 0.15 -2.86
N MET A 123 -18.58 0.07 -2.43
CA MET A 123 -19.72 0.40 -3.26
C MET A 123 -20.48 1.57 -2.63
N LEU A 124 -20.55 2.68 -3.34
CA LEU A 124 -21.32 3.83 -2.96
C LEU A 124 -22.77 3.67 -3.45
N PHE A 125 -23.72 3.76 -2.54
CA PHE A 125 -25.12 3.93 -2.86
C PHE A 125 -25.47 5.42 -2.70
N PHE A 126 -25.90 6.05 -3.78
CA PHE A 126 -26.21 7.48 -3.79
C PHE A 126 -27.64 7.74 -4.24
N VAL A 127 -28.34 8.54 -3.47
CA VAL A 127 -29.70 8.99 -3.81
C VAL A 127 -29.70 10.50 -3.93
N GLY A 128 -29.90 10.99 -5.14
CA GLY A 128 -30.21 12.39 -5.40
C GLY A 128 -31.61 12.74 -4.86
N GLY A 129 -31.79 13.93 -4.34
CA GLY A 129 -33.08 14.42 -3.90
C GLY A 129 -33.09 15.94 -3.77
N ALA A 130 -34.27 16.55 -3.85
CA ALA A 130 -34.44 18.00 -3.73
C ALA A 130 -33.92 18.51 -2.39
N GLY A 131 -32.70 19.04 -2.37
CA GLY A 131 -32.15 19.75 -1.25
C GLY A 131 -30.88 19.19 -0.61
N ARG A 132 -30.59 17.87 -0.59
CA ARG A 132 -29.36 17.27 -0.12
C ARG A 132 -29.21 15.84 -0.64
N GLY A 133 -28.23 15.55 -1.47
CA GLY A 133 -27.88 14.18 -1.84
C GLY A 133 -27.39 13.39 -0.62
N THR A 134 -27.87 12.16 -0.47
CA THR A 134 -27.42 11.26 0.59
C THR A 134 -26.74 10.06 -0.01
N TYR A 135 -25.71 9.60 0.66
CA TYR A 135 -25.01 8.39 0.25
C TYR A 135 -24.77 7.45 1.44
N MET A 136 -24.62 6.19 1.10
CA MET A 136 -24.12 5.14 2.01
C MET A 136 -22.96 4.43 1.33
N LEU A 137 -21.92 4.14 2.07
CA LEU A 137 -20.77 3.39 1.60
C LEU A 137 -20.83 1.97 2.14
N TYR A 138 -20.82 0.98 1.25
CA TYR A 138 -20.80 -0.43 1.58
C TYR A 138 -19.40 -1.00 1.40
N ASN A 139 -18.94 -1.75 2.40
CA ASN A 139 -17.71 -2.53 2.27
C ASN A 139 -17.98 -3.77 1.40
N PHE A 140 -17.06 -4.08 0.51
CA PHE A 140 -17.11 -5.28 -0.31
C PHE A 140 -16.45 -6.46 0.42
N ASP A 141 -17.14 -7.60 0.47
CA ASP A 141 -16.61 -8.87 0.94
C ASP A 141 -17.07 -9.99 0.00
N PRO A 142 -16.16 -10.54 -0.82
CA PRO A 142 -16.50 -11.60 -1.76
C PRO A 142 -16.80 -12.96 -1.08
N ASN A 143 -16.45 -13.11 0.22
CA ASN A 143 -16.65 -14.35 0.97
C ASN A 143 -17.13 -14.06 2.40
N PRO A 144 -18.35 -13.56 2.61
CA PRO A 144 -18.87 -13.32 3.95
C PRO A 144 -19.05 -14.64 4.71
N THR A 145 -18.44 -14.74 5.88
CA THR A 145 -18.33 -15.98 6.69
C THR A 145 -19.57 -16.35 7.48
N LYS A 146 -20.61 -15.56 7.48
CA LYS A 146 -21.85 -15.91 8.16
C LYS A 146 -22.65 -16.89 7.31
N PRO A 147 -23.05 -18.06 7.84
CA PRO A 147 -23.72 -19.13 7.09
C PRO A 147 -24.99 -18.73 6.34
N ASN A 148 -25.54 -17.55 6.62
CA ASN A 148 -26.78 -17.03 5.99
C ASN A 148 -26.56 -15.71 5.26
N SER A 149 -25.31 -15.29 5.02
CA SER A 149 -25.00 -14.03 4.34
C SER A 149 -24.22 -14.32 3.06
N SER A 150 -24.93 -14.61 2.00
CA SER A 150 -24.39 -14.64 0.64
C SER A 150 -24.32 -13.25 0.02
N ASP A 151 -24.19 -12.21 0.83
CA ASP A 151 -24.28 -10.82 0.40
C ASP A 151 -22.88 -10.21 0.26
N PRO A 152 -22.43 -9.85 -0.95
CA PRO A 152 -21.11 -9.27 -1.17
C PRO A 152 -20.99 -7.83 -0.62
N LEU A 153 -22.08 -7.24 -0.14
CA LEU A 153 -22.12 -5.93 0.52
C LEU A 153 -22.69 -6.09 1.95
N PRO A 154 -22.04 -6.84 2.85
CA PRO A 154 -22.64 -7.30 4.10
C PRO A 154 -22.91 -6.21 5.13
N SER A 155 -22.19 -5.11 5.08
CA SER A 155 -22.29 -4.04 6.07
C SER A 155 -22.15 -2.66 5.45
N THR A 156 -22.89 -1.72 6.00
CA THR A 156 -22.61 -0.30 5.79
C THR A 156 -21.34 0.07 6.52
N TYR A 157 -20.42 0.63 5.80
CA TYR A 157 -19.11 0.99 6.36
C TYR A 157 -19.18 2.38 6.92
N LEU A 158 -20.03 3.10 7.15
CA LEU A 158 -19.96 4.40 7.81
C LEU A 158 -21.22 5.23 7.77
N PRO A 159 -21.21 6.23 8.67
CA PRO A 159 -22.35 7.09 8.84
C PRO A 159 -22.65 7.78 7.52
N GLN A 160 -23.89 7.94 7.34
CA GLN A 160 -24.54 8.70 6.32
C GLN A 160 -23.93 10.09 6.21
N GLY A 161 -23.40 10.40 5.06
CA GLY A 161 -22.99 11.75 4.72
C GLY A 161 -24.02 12.42 3.84
N GLY A 162 -24.25 13.70 4.04
CA GLY A 162 -24.96 14.54 3.09
C GLY A 162 -23.94 15.25 2.22
N PHE A 163 -24.13 15.24 0.91
CA PHE A 163 -23.49 16.19 0.02
C PHE A 163 -24.38 17.41 -0.12
N PRO A 164 -24.11 18.48 0.62
CA PRO A 164 -24.96 19.67 0.51
C PRO A 164 -24.88 20.32 -0.87
N THR A 165 -23.96 19.92 -1.69
CA THR A 165 -23.68 20.52 -3.01
C THR A 165 -23.98 19.61 -4.20
N ILE A 166 -24.21 18.32 -3.98
CA ILE A 166 -24.59 17.38 -5.05
C ILE A 166 -26.11 17.22 -5.04
N GLN A 167 -26.74 17.74 -6.07
CA GLN A 167 -28.19 17.73 -6.29
C GLN A 167 -28.52 16.93 -7.56
N ASP A 168 -29.79 16.89 -7.93
CA ASP A 168 -30.22 16.29 -9.20
C ASP A 168 -29.44 16.84 -10.40
N GLY A 169 -29.10 15.96 -11.33
CA GLY A 169 -28.30 16.29 -12.52
C GLY A 169 -26.80 16.16 -12.38
N HIS A 170 -26.33 15.59 -11.25
CA HIS A 170 -24.94 15.25 -11.02
C HIS A 170 -24.66 13.78 -11.35
N GLU A 171 -23.46 13.52 -11.86
CA GLU A 171 -22.92 12.20 -12.16
C GLU A 171 -21.59 12.03 -11.43
N LEU A 172 -21.42 10.91 -10.72
CA LEU A 172 -20.22 10.60 -9.97
C LEU A 172 -19.36 9.57 -10.72
N ILE A 173 -18.08 9.87 -10.91
CA ILE A 173 -17.12 9.00 -11.58
C ILE A 173 -15.93 8.80 -10.66
N TYR A 174 -15.57 7.55 -10.39
CA TYR A 174 -14.40 7.22 -9.59
C TYR A 174 -13.12 7.28 -10.42
N LEU A 175 -12.09 7.93 -9.85
CA LEU A 175 -10.76 8.11 -10.43
C LEU A 175 -9.72 7.79 -9.37
N ASN A 176 -9.33 6.53 -9.24
CA ASN A 176 -8.46 6.08 -8.15
C ASN A 176 -8.98 6.58 -6.79
N ASN A 177 -8.19 7.33 -6.02
CA ASN A 177 -8.61 7.86 -4.72
C ASN A 177 -9.38 9.21 -4.82
N TYR A 178 -10.01 9.47 -5.97
CA TYR A 178 -10.78 10.69 -6.20
C TYR A 178 -12.14 10.37 -6.78
N VAL A 179 -13.07 11.28 -6.57
CA VAL A 179 -14.39 11.25 -7.19
C VAL A 179 -14.60 12.53 -7.97
N LEU A 180 -14.80 12.39 -9.27
CA LEU A 180 -15.25 13.48 -10.12
C LEU A 180 -16.77 13.57 -10.01
N ASP A 181 -17.24 14.72 -9.57
CA ASP A 181 -18.65 15.14 -9.55
C ASP A 181 -18.88 16.04 -10.75
N ARG A 182 -19.64 15.57 -11.73
CA ARG A 182 -20.00 16.32 -12.93
C ARG A 182 -21.44 16.77 -12.87
N HIS A 183 -21.68 18.07 -13.02
CA HIS A 183 -23.05 18.58 -13.26
C HIS A 183 -23.35 18.57 -14.74
N VAL A 184 -24.16 17.59 -15.16
CA VAL A 184 -24.40 17.27 -16.57
C VAL A 184 -24.93 18.46 -17.38
N GLN A 185 -25.90 19.19 -16.84
CA GLN A 185 -26.56 20.30 -17.57
C GLN A 185 -25.71 21.59 -17.62
N LYS A 186 -24.90 21.84 -16.61
CA LYS A 186 -24.11 23.08 -16.49
C LYS A 186 -22.72 22.96 -17.11
N SER A 187 -22.30 21.75 -17.51
CA SER A 187 -20.95 21.45 -17.98
C SER A 187 -19.88 21.93 -16.99
N THR A 188 -20.11 21.71 -15.72
CA THR A 188 -19.18 21.98 -14.64
C THR A 188 -18.77 20.67 -13.99
N PHE A 189 -17.59 20.68 -13.38
CA PHE A 189 -17.10 19.53 -12.61
C PHE A 189 -16.45 20.01 -11.33
N ARG A 190 -16.34 19.08 -10.36
CA ARG A 190 -15.54 19.16 -9.16
C ARG A 190 -14.85 17.83 -8.95
N ILE A 191 -13.68 17.84 -8.37
CA ILE A 191 -12.97 16.62 -7.98
C ILE A 191 -12.77 16.67 -6.48
N TRP A 192 -13.20 15.60 -5.84
CA TRP A 192 -13.12 15.38 -4.41
C TRP A 192 -12.14 14.27 -4.13
N SER A 193 -11.39 14.41 -3.08
CA SER A 193 -10.64 13.28 -2.52
C SER A 193 -11.60 12.28 -1.91
N PHE A 194 -11.38 11.00 -2.17
CA PHE A 194 -12.17 9.93 -1.58
C PHE A 194 -11.35 9.21 -0.51
N ASP A 195 -11.74 9.37 0.75
CA ASP A 195 -11.17 8.64 1.88
C ASP A 195 -12.28 7.80 2.53
N PRO A 196 -12.32 6.49 2.26
CA PRO A 196 -13.38 5.63 2.77
C PRO A 196 -13.36 5.49 4.30
N GLN A 197 -12.30 5.91 4.98
CA GLN A 197 -12.15 5.84 6.43
C GLN A 197 -12.56 7.13 7.14
N ASN A 198 -12.74 8.21 6.40
CA ASN A 198 -13.21 9.44 6.97
C ASN A 198 -14.70 9.30 7.36
N PRO A 199 -15.14 9.81 8.53
CA PRO A 199 -16.55 9.87 8.88
C PRO A 199 -17.44 10.51 7.82
N VAL A 200 -16.87 11.33 6.96
CA VAL A 200 -17.53 11.90 5.79
C VAL A 200 -16.61 11.71 4.57
N PRO A 201 -16.62 10.53 3.92
CA PRO A 201 -15.65 10.11 2.91
C PRO A 201 -15.42 11.07 1.74
N LEU A 202 -16.36 11.96 1.47
CA LEU A 202 -16.35 12.95 0.39
C LEU A 202 -16.53 14.38 0.89
N SER A 203 -16.24 14.67 2.16
CA SER A 203 -16.45 16.01 2.76
C SER A 203 -15.23 16.90 2.77
N VAL A 204 -14.19 16.44 2.18
CA VAL A 204 -12.90 17.11 2.13
C VAL A 204 -12.92 18.30 1.23
N PRO A 205 -12.04 19.30 1.41
CA PRO A 205 -11.97 20.39 0.48
C PRO A 205 -11.86 19.89 -0.95
N GLU A 206 -12.65 20.49 -1.81
CA GLU A 206 -12.59 20.30 -3.25
C GLU A 206 -11.13 20.41 -3.71
N VAL A 207 -10.65 19.39 -4.37
CA VAL A 207 -9.26 19.37 -4.88
C VAL A 207 -9.13 20.36 -6.04
N CYS A 208 -10.13 20.37 -6.90
CA CYS A 208 -10.27 21.31 -8.00
C CYS A 208 -11.68 21.28 -8.57
N GLY A 209 -12.04 22.30 -9.32
CA GLY A 209 -13.30 22.36 -10.02
C GLY A 209 -13.34 23.50 -11.04
N GLY A 210 -14.30 23.44 -11.93
CA GLY A 210 -14.42 24.46 -12.95
C GLY A 210 -15.45 24.17 -14.02
N LYS A 211 -15.36 24.91 -15.14
CA LYS A 211 -16.12 24.63 -16.34
C LYS A 211 -15.37 23.62 -17.20
N TRP A 212 -16.12 22.66 -17.74
CA TRP A 212 -15.60 21.69 -18.71
C TRP A 212 -16.17 22.03 -20.09
N ASN A 213 -15.62 23.06 -20.70
CA ASN A 213 -16.18 23.71 -21.90
C ASN A 213 -16.36 22.78 -23.11
N LYS A 214 -15.54 21.72 -23.22
CA LYS A 214 -15.63 20.75 -24.32
C LYS A 214 -16.66 19.64 -24.05
N ILE A 215 -17.12 19.49 -22.82
CA ILE A 215 -18.04 18.41 -22.41
C ILE A 215 -19.43 18.99 -22.14
N THR A 216 -20.40 18.53 -22.90
CA THR A 216 -21.79 18.95 -22.81
C THR A 216 -22.69 17.89 -22.19
N SER A 217 -23.96 18.18 -21.99
CA SER A 217 -24.95 17.22 -21.50
C SER A 217 -25.14 15.97 -22.39
N LYS A 218 -24.70 16.04 -23.65
CA LYS A 218 -24.77 14.91 -24.60
C LYS A 218 -23.63 13.89 -24.37
N HIS A 219 -22.52 14.31 -23.78
CA HIS A 219 -21.38 13.43 -23.54
C HIS A 219 -21.66 12.42 -22.45
N ARG A 220 -21.18 11.21 -22.64
CA ARG A 220 -20.95 10.21 -21.58
C ARG A 220 -19.52 10.30 -21.09
N VAL A 221 -19.30 9.95 -19.84
CA VAL A 221 -18.00 9.97 -19.18
C VAL A 221 -17.85 8.71 -18.36
N ILE A 222 -16.72 8.02 -18.52
CA ILE A 222 -16.37 6.90 -17.64
C ILE A 222 -14.93 7.07 -17.15
N GLY A 223 -14.65 6.56 -15.95
CA GLY A 223 -13.29 6.48 -15.41
C GLY A 223 -12.52 5.34 -16.08
N LEU A 224 -11.26 5.60 -16.43
CA LEU A 224 -10.28 4.64 -16.94
C LEU A 224 -9.04 4.61 -16.01
N GLY A 225 -9.24 4.31 -14.73
CA GLY A 225 -8.18 4.44 -13.74
C GLY A 225 -7.92 5.90 -13.37
N ASP A 226 -6.78 6.45 -13.79
CA ASP A 226 -6.40 7.86 -13.64
C ASP A 226 -6.77 8.75 -14.85
N HIS A 227 -7.48 8.18 -15.80
CA HIS A 227 -7.98 8.86 -17.00
C HIS A 227 -9.51 8.84 -17.07
N LEU A 228 -10.05 9.67 -17.95
CA LEU A 228 -11.46 9.70 -18.28
C LEU A 228 -11.64 9.48 -19.77
N LEU A 229 -12.59 8.64 -20.19
CA LEU A 229 -13.07 8.53 -21.54
C LEU A 229 -14.36 9.35 -21.70
N THR A 230 -14.43 10.17 -22.72
CA THR A 230 -15.63 10.96 -23.05
C THR A 230 -16.03 10.76 -24.50
N TRP A 231 -17.32 10.53 -24.75
CA TRP A 231 -17.89 10.37 -26.10
C TRP A 231 -19.34 10.83 -26.13
N ILE A 232 -19.88 11.02 -27.33
CA ILE A 232 -21.32 11.26 -27.53
C ILE A 232 -21.92 9.99 -28.14
N PRO A 233 -22.93 9.35 -27.52
CA PRO A 233 -23.60 8.19 -28.08
C PRO A 233 -24.11 8.48 -29.53
N GLY A 234 -23.86 7.55 -30.43
CA GLY A 234 -24.15 7.72 -31.86
C GLY A 234 -23.09 8.48 -32.68
N GLN A 235 -22.04 8.99 -32.02
CA GLN A 235 -20.86 9.57 -32.68
C GLN A 235 -19.62 8.70 -32.38
N ARG A 236 -18.73 8.53 -33.35
CA ARG A 236 -17.54 7.71 -33.20
C ARG A 236 -16.40 8.43 -32.47
N GLU A 237 -16.36 9.75 -32.57
CA GLU A 237 -15.30 10.55 -31.99
C GLU A 237 -15.32 10.49 -30.46
N TYR A 238 -14.13 10.31 -29.85
CA TYR A 238 -13.95 10.32 -28.41
C TYR A 238 -12.73 11.13 -28.00
N SER A 239 -12.69 11.48 -26.71
CA SER A 239 -11.51 12.08 -26.08
C SER A 239 -11.12 11.32 -24.81
N ILE A 240 -9.81 11.31 -24.51
CA ILE A 240 -9.27 10.84 -23.26
C ILE A 240 -8.65 12.02 -22.52
N TRP A 241 -8.95 12.12 -21.23
CA TRP A 241 -8.48 13.15 -20.31
C TRP A 241 -7.63 12.53 -19.22
N SER A 242 -6.47 13.10 -18.92
CA SER A 242 -5.69 12.76 -17.74
C SER A 242 -6.08 13.66 -16.58
N PHE A 243 -6.02 13.11 -15.38
CA PHE A 243 -6.16 13.87 -14.14
C PHE A 243 -4.83 13.87 -13.37
N THR A 244 -4.38 15.07 -12.96
CA THR A 244 -3.20 15.24 -12.11
C THR A 244 -3.56 16.12 -10.93
N SER A 245 -3.50 15.57 -9.73
CA SER A 245 -3.77 16.31 -8.50
C SER A 245 -2.72 17.38 -8.25
N GLY A 246 -3.17 18.58 -7.88
CA GLY A 246 -2.28 19.71 -7.50
C GLY A 246 -1.87 20.60 -8.66
N GLU A 247 -2.25 20.32 -9.90
CA GLU A 247 -2.03 21.20 -11.04
C GLU A 247 -3.18 22.19 -11.24
N LYS A 248 -2.87 23.39 -11.79
CA LYS A 248 -3.86 24.44 -12.07
C LYS A 248 -4.90 24.00 -13.12
N GLU A 249 -4.48 23.17 -14.08
CA GLU A 249 -5.34 22.50 -15.06
C GLU A 249 -5.33 20.99 -14.78
N SER A 250 -6.04 20.58 -13.77
CA SER A 250 -6.04 19.19 -13.27
C SER A 250 -6.71 18.19 -14.20
N LEU A 251 -7.55 18.62 -15.16
CA LEU A 251 -8.07 17.79 -16.25
C LEU A 251 -7.49 18.28 -17.58
N LYS A 252 -6.65 17.47 -18.20
CA LYS A 252 -6.00 17.77 -19.48
C LYS A 252 -6.41 16.74 -20.52
N GLU A 253 -6.89 17.21 -21.68
CA GLU A 253 -7.16 16.34 -22.82
C GLU A 253 -5.83 15.81 -23.38
N VAL A 254 -5.65 14.50 -23.38
CA VAL A 254 -4.42 13.82 -23.84
C VAL A 254 -4.63 13.09 -25.17
N VAL A 255 -5.87 12.80 -25.52
CA VAL A 255 -6.27 12.22 -26.80
C VAL A 255 -7.55 12.88 -27.28
N SER A 256 -7.62 13.25 -28.56
CA SER A 256 -8.81 13.77 -29.24
C SER A 256 -8.82 13.38 -30.72
N GLY A 257 -9.98 13.43 -31.34
CA GLY A 257 -10.14 13.16 -32.77
C GLY A 257 -9.88 11.71 -33.19
N GLN A 258 -9.93 10.78 -32.25
CA GLN A 258 -9.86 9.34 -32.50
C GLN A 258 -11.28 8.76 -32.56
N GLU A 259 -11.44 7.62 -33.25
CA GLU A 259 -12.73 6.97 -33.40
C GLU A 259 -12.85 5.69 -32.58
N LEU A 260 -13.95 5.55 -31.85
CA LEU A 260 -14.35 4.30 -31.24
C LEU A 260 -14.64 3.22 -32.28
N PRO A 261 -14.43 1.93 -31.97
CA PRO A 261 -14.95 0.84 -32.78
C PRO A 261 -16.43 1.03 -33.10
N ALA A 262 -16.83 0.67 -34.34
CA ALA A 262 -18.20 0.90 -34.81
C ALA A 262 -19.26 0.28 -33.88
N GLU A 263 -18.93 -0.88 -33.32
CA GLU A 263 -19.78 -1.64 -32.39
C GLU A 263 -19.92 -0.96 -31.01
N MET A 264 -18.99 -0.06 -30.68
CA MET A 264 -19.05 0.74 -29.41
C MET A 264 -19.93 1.98 -29.54
N VAL A 265 -20.16 2.48 -30.76
CA VAL A 265 -20.82 3.78 -30.99
C VAL A 265 -22.26 3.81 -30.51
N ASP A 266 -22.95 2.68 -30.62
CA ASP A 266 -24.38 2.57 -30.31
C ASP A 266 -24.62 2.25 -28.80
N HIS A 267 -23.56 2.11 -28.01
CA HIS A 267 -23.70 1.76 -26.60
C HIS A 267 -24.03 2.99 -25.74
N SER A 268 -25.15 2.93 -25.07
CA SER A 268 -25.58 3.98 -24.12
C SER A 268 -24.85 3.89 -22.78
N SER A 269 -24.21 2.76 -22.49
CA SER A 269 -23.43 2.53 -21.24
C SER A 269 -22.19 1.70 -21.52
N LEU A 270 -21.03 2.27 -21.21
CA LEU A 270 -19.73 1.56 -21.15
C LEU A 270 -19.31 1.46 -19.70
N SER A 271 -18.66 0.38 -19.34
CA SER A 271 -18.04 0.18 -18.02
C SER A 271 -16.59 -0.22 -18.22
N PHE A 272 -15.71 0.34 -17.42
CA PHE A 272 -14.28 0.05 -17.48
C PHE A 272 -13.90 -1.00 -16.45
N PHE A 273 -13.04 -1.92 -16.84
CA PHE A 273 -12.51 -2.99 -16.00
C PHE A 273 -10.99 -3.05 -16.17
N GLN A 274 -10.32 -3.10 -15.05
CA GLN A 274 -8.87 -3.29 -15.00
C GLN A 274 -8.58 -4.72 -14.58
N GLY A 275 -8.01 -5.50 -15.48
CA GLY A 275 -7.55 -6.84 -15.17
C GLY A 275 -6.23 -6.81 -14.40
N LYS A 276 -5.89 -7.93 -13.75
CA LYS A 276 -4.52 -8.15 -13.24
C LYS A 276 -3.54 -8.00 -14.39
N GLU A 277 -2.37 -7.44 -14.13
CA GLU A 277 -1.32 -7.35 -15.14
C GLU A 277 -0.93 -8.76 -15.61
N SER A 278 -1.04 -9.01 -16.91
CA SER A 278 -0.54 -10.24 -17.52
C SER A 278 0.96 -10.13 -17.78
N ILE A 279 1.69 -11.21 -17.56
CA ILE A 279 3.07 -11.33 -18.02
C ILE A 279 3.06 -11.31 -19.56
N SER A 280 3.89 -10.43 -20.13
CA SER A 280 4.06 -10.35 -21.61
C SER A 280 4.44 -11.70 -22.21
N SER A 281 3.92 -12.03 -23.39
CA SER A 281 4.29 -13.24 -24.13
C SER A 281 5.73 -13.21 -24.69
N THR A 282 6.40 -12.06 -24.69
CA THR A 282 7.85 -11.92 -24.94
C THR A 282 8.61 -12.17 -23.65
N GLN A 283 9.81 -12.78 -23.73
CA GLN A 283 10.66 -12.94 -22.56
C GLN A 283 10.88 -11.58 -21.87
N PRO A 284 10.45 -11.42 -20.62
CA PRO A 284 10.56 -10.13 -19.95
C PRO A 284 12.03 -9.76 -19.75
N SER A 285 12.34 -8.47 -19.92
CA SER A 285 13.70 -7.97 -19.71
C SER A 285 14.02 -7.88 -18.20
N PRO A 286 15.24 -8.23 -17.78
CA PRO A 286 15.73 -7.99 -16.43
C PRO A 286 15.45 -6.54 -15.97
N GLY A 287 15.19 -6.35 -14.68
CA GLY A 287 14.87 -5.05 -14.09
C GLY A 287 13.42 -4.57 -14.33
N THR A 288 12.56 -5.40 -14.91
CA THR A 288 11.14 -5.06 -15.10
C THR A 288 10.24 -5.83 -14.13
N MET A 289 9.05 -5.29 -13.83
CA MET A 289 8.06 -5.97 -12.99
C MET A 289 7.63 -7.32 -13.57
N ASP A 290 7.52 -7.45 -14.87
CA ASP A 290 7.21 -8.72 -15.53
C ASP A 290 8.33 -9.73 -15.34
N TYR A 291 9.59 -9.30 -15.43
CA TYR A 291 10.73 -10.15 -15.10
C TYR A 291 10.67 -10.60 -13.65
N PHE A 292 10.48 -9.68 -12.73
CA PHE A 292 10.34 -9.97 -11.30
C PHE A 292 9.24 -11.02 -11.03
N ARG A 293 8.07 -10.88 -11.65
CA ARG A 293 6.97 -11.86 -11.55
C ARG A 293 7.33 -13.26 -12.06
N THR A 294 8.17 -13.35 -13.11
CA THR A 294 8.59 -14.66 -13.64
C THR A 294 9.56 -15.38 -12.74
N LYS A 295 10.35 -14.64 -11.96
CA LYS A 295 11.41 -15.19 -11.12
C LYS A 295 10.97 -15.44 -9.68
N ILE A 296 10.16 -14.55 -9.12
CA ILE A 296 9.78 -14.60 -7.71
C ILE A 296 8.37 -15.17 -7.56
N LYS A 297 8.23 -16.14 -6.67
CA LYS A 297 6.96 -16.78 -6.28
C LYS A 297 6.67 -16.56 -4.80
N HIS A 298 7.70 -16.31 -4.00
CA HIS A 298 7.60 -16.11 -2.57
C HIS A 298 8.27 -14.80 -2.17
N VAL A 299 7.52 -13.94 -1.51
CA VAL A 299 8.02 -12.69 -0.93
C VAL A 299 7.96 -12.83 0.59
N VAL A 300 9.12 -12.74 1.24
CA VAL A 300 9.27 -12.77 2.69
C VAL A 300 9.65 -11.38 3.17
N PHE A 301 8.89 -10.81 4.07
CA PHE A 301 9.13 -9.47 4.61
C PHE A 301 9.36 -9.52 6.12
N TYR A 302 10.54 -9.06 6.54
CA TYR A 302 10.94 -9.00 7.95
C TYR A 302 11.24 -7.55 8.32
N MET A 303 10.32 -6.93 9.07
CA MET A 303 10.44 -5.55 9.50
C MET A 303 10.87 -5.48 10.95
N LEU A 304 12.10 -5.08 11.16
CA LEU A 304 12.78 -4.88 12.43
C LEU A 304 12.50 -3.48 13.00
N GLU A 305 13.12 -3.11 14.11
CA GLU A 305 12.84 -1.80 14.69
C GLU A 305 14.09 -1.04 15.16
N SER A 306 13.94 0.29 15.14
CA SER A 306 14.70 1.22 15.96
C SER A 306 16.19 1.32 15.65
N ARG A 307 16.62 1.28 14.38
CA ARG A 307 18.02 1.53 13.98
C ARG A 307 18.08 2.45 12.76
N SER A 308 18.90 3.50 12.86
CA SER A 308 19.21 4.33 11.71
C SER A 308 20.16 3.61 10.75
N PHE A 309 20.18 4.08 9.50
CA PHE A 309 21.11 3.56 8.49
C PHE A 309 22.57 3.74 8.91
N ASP A 310 22.96 4.93 9.37
CA ASP A 310 24.33 5.20 9.83
C ASP A 310 24.73 4.29 10.99
N ASN A 311 23.82 3.98 11.88
CA ASN A 311 24.11 3.18 13.08
C ASN A 311 24.57 1.76 12.77
N VAL A 312 23.96 1.08 11.79
CA VAL A 312 24.15 -0.38 11.63
C VAL A 312 24.70 -0.82 10.27
N VAL A 313 24.60 -0.01 9.22
CA VAL A 313 25.13 -0.32 7.88
C VAL A 313 25.95 0.81 7.27
N GLY A 314 26.09 1.94 7.96
CA GLY A 314 26.75 3.12 7.41
C GLY A 314 28.24 2.93 7.08
N TRP A 315 28.93 1.93 7.66
CA TRP A 315 30.32 1.59 7.37
C TRP A 315 30.49 0.49 6.33
N LEU A 316 29.43 0.03 5.69
CA LEU A 316 29.45 -1.16 4.82
C LEU A 316 30.53 -1.14 3.75
N TYR A 317 30.73 -0.02 3.07
CA TYR A 317 31.73 0.12 1.99
C TYR A 317 32.90 1.06 2.35
N GLU A 318 33.25 1.19 3.65
CA GLU A 318 34.34 2.03 4.09
C GLU A 318 35.68 1.64 3.45
N LYS A 319 35.95 0.33 3.36
CA LYS A 319 37.24 -0.20 2.88
C LYS A 319 37.37 -0.19 1.36
N ASP A 320 36.30 -0.48 0.63
CA ASP A 320 36.32 -0.54 -0.83
C ASP A 320 34.96 -0.18 -1.43
N ARG A 321 34.92 0.94 -2.16
CA ARG A 321 33.74 1.41 -2.88
C ARG A 321 33.77 1.07 -4.37
N SER A 322 34.89 0.50 -4.88
CA SER A 322 35.07 0.27 -6.32
C SER A 322 34.20 -0.82 -6.89
N ALA A 323 33.75 -1.75 -6.03
CA ALA A 323 32.90 -2.89 -6.41
C ALA A 323 31.40 -2.58 -6.36
N ILE A 324 30.99 -1.37 -5.99
CA ILE A 324 29.56 -1.02 -5.86
C ILE A 324 28.90 -0.99 -7.24
N HIS A 325 27.83 -1.78 -7.37
CA HIS A 325 26.90 -1.71 -8.49
C HIS A 325 25.72 -0.80 -8.09
N THR A 326 25.46 0.25 -8.87
CA THR A 326 24.43 1.24 -8.54
C THR A 326 23.21 1.10 -9.46
N ILE A 327 22.03 1.08 -8.87
CA ILE A 327 20.75 1.12 -9.57
C ILE A 327 19.99 2.37 -9.17
N GLY A 328 19.38 3.05 -10.14
CA GLY A 328 18.68 4.32 -9.95
C GLY A 328 19.62 5.52 -9.95
N LYS A 329 19.49 6.43 -9.00
CA LYS A 329 20.35 7.63 -8.94
C LYS A 329 21.81 7.30 -8.72
N HIS A 330 22.69 7.94 -9.49
CA HIS A 330 24.13 7.74 -9.44
C HIS A 330 24.80 8.87 -8.62
N HIS A 331 25.19 8.55 -7.39
CA HIS A 331 26.09 9.33 -6.55
C HIS A 331 26.92 8.38 -5.66
N PRO A 332 27.99 8.83 -5.02
CA PRO A 332 28.76 8.00 -4.09
C PRO A 332 27.87 7.41 -3.00
N TYR A 333 28.26 6.22 -2.49
CA TYR A 333 27.58 5.63 -1.33
C TYR A 333 27.56 6.57 -0.14
N GLU A 334 26.37 6.85 0.35
CA GLU A 334 26.11 7.81 1.43
C GLU A 334 26.15 7.10 2.79
N GLY A 335 27.35 6.56 3.13
CA GLY A 335 27.62 5.95 4.44
C GLY A 335 27.80 6.99 5.53
N VAL A 336 28.34 6.58 6.70
CA VAL A 336 28.62 7.52 7.79
C VAL A 336 29.49 8.65 7.32
N ASN A 337 29.10 9.89 7.63
CA ASN A 337 29.94 11.08 7.47
C ASN A 337 30.69 11.37 8.78
N PRO A 338 31.99 11.11 8.87
CA PRO A 338 32.77 11.30 10.11
C PRO A 338 32.91 12.78 10.51
N ASP A 339 32.70 13.71 9.58
CA ASP A 339 32.79 15.16 9.83
C ASP A 339 31.45 15.77 10.26
N PHE A 340 30.37 15.01 10.20
CA PHE A 340 29.08 15.42 10.68
C PHE A 340 29.08 15.47 12.22
N PHE A 341 28.36 16.41 12.83
CA PHE A 341 28.33 16.53 14.29
C PHE A 341 26.95 16.95 14.79
N ASN A 342 26.71 16.63 16.04
CA ASN A 342 25.63 17.20 16.86
C ASN A 342 26.22 18.06 17.98
N TRP A 343 25.42 18.97 18.52
CA TRP A 343 25.82 19.78 19.66
C TRP A 343 25.57 19.07 20.99
N ASP A 344 26.59 19.00 21.84
CA ASP A 344 26.55 18.58 23.26
C ASP A 344 26.93 19.80 24.10
N GLY A 345 25.95 20.63 24.42
CA GLY A 345 26.21 21.98 24.94
C GLY A 345 27.02 22.79 23.94
N ASP A 346 28.21 23.25 24.36
CA ASP A 346 29.16 24.02 23.50
C ASP A 346 30.17 23.14 22.75
N LYS A 347 30.05 21.79 22.88
CA LYS A 347 30.97 20.82 22.27
C LYS A 347 30.32 20.14 21.07
N LYS A 348 31.15 19.66 20.16
CA LYS A 348 30.75 18.86 19.02
C LYS A 348 30.87 17.38 19.37
N ALA A 349 29.78 16.63 19.18
CA ALA A 349 29.75 15.18 19.24
C ALA A 349 29.74 14.63 17.82
N PHE A 350 30.70 13.80 17.45
CA PHE A 350 30.85 13.20 16.12
C PHE A 350 30.42 11.75 16.13
N PRO A 351 29.99 11.19 14.99
CA PRO A 351 29.81 9.76 14.83
C PRO A 351 31.08 9.00 15.16
N LYS A 352 30.95 7.93 15.93
CA LYS A 352 32.12 7.10 16.32
C LYS A 352 31.75 5.62 16.27
N LYS A 353 32.71 4.80 15.87
CA LYS A 353 32.62 3.36 15.95
C LYS A 353 32.58 2.95 17.41
N PHE A 354 31.52 2.32 17.83
CA PHE A 354 31.34 1.89 19.22
C PHE A 354 32.27 0.71 19.51
N ASN A 355 33.08 0.80 20.56
CA ASN A 355 34.02 -0.23 20.98
C ASN A 355 34.93 -0.74 19.83
N GLU A 356 35.47 0.13 19.01
CA GLU A 356 36.32 -0.24 17.88
C GLU A 356 37.43 -1.22 18.31
N GLY A 357 37.54 -2.35 17.62
CA GLY A 357 38.50 -3.44 17.93
C GLY A 357 38.14 -4.29 19.16
N LYS A 358 36.98 -4.10 19.75
CA LYS A 358 36.42 -4.93 20.83
C LYS A 358 35.08 -5.51 20.41
N PRO A 359 34.66 -6.66 21.00
CA PRO A 359 33.30 -7.14 20.90
C PRO A 359 32.35 -6.01 21.28
N SER A 360 31.27 -5.81 20.52
CA SER A 360 30.35 -4.75 20.80
C SER A 360 29.60 -5.03 22.10
N GLU A 361 29.71 -4.12 23.04
CA GLU A 361 28.66 -3.95 24.02
C GLU A 361 27.60 -3.08 23.35
N GLU A 362 26.38 -3.27 23.80
CA GLU A 362 25.22 -2.50 23.47
C GLU A 362 25.46 -0.98 23.59
N ILE A 363 24.71 -0.16 22.84
CA ILE A 363 24.61 1.27 23.10
C ILE A 363 24.18 1.44 24.55
N ASP A 364 25.12 1.79 25.43
CA ASP A 364 24.84 2.09 26.82
C ASP A 364 24.31 3.51 26.92
N LEU A 365 23.02 3.67 26.88
CA LEU A 365 22.37 4.90 27.28
C LEU A 365 22.36 4.93 28.79
N SER A 366 23.53 5.18 29.41
CA SER A 366 23.69 5.23 30.85
C SER A 366 22.63 6.13 31.49
N ASP A 367 22.17 5.72 32.64
CA ASP A 367 21.25 6.37 33.53
C ASP A 367 19.78 6.41 33.17
N GLN A 368 19.09 5.32 33.44
CA GLN A 368 17.64 5.22 33.63
C GLN A 368 16.77 5.06 32.36
N ARG A 369 17.29 5.21 31.17
CA ARG A 369 16.56 4.95 29.93
C ARG A 369 17.30 3.95 29.05
N GLN A 370 16.71 2.80 28.85
CA GLN A 370 17.22 1.78 27.92
C GLN A 370 16.84 2.08 26.46
N ASP A 371 16.22 3.23 26.15
CA ASP A 371 15.65 3.55 24.86
C ASP A 371 15.77 5.05 24.54
N PRO A 372 16.38 5.45 23.41
CA PRO A 372 16.40 6.85 22.99
C PRO A 372 14.99 7.39 22.77
N PHE A 373 14.79 8.69 22.94
CA PHE A 373 13.53 9.35 22.61
C PHE A 373 13.23 9.23 21.12
N HIS A 374 11.99 8.87 20.77
CA HIS A 374 11.65 8.58 19.38
C HIS A 374 10.17 8.76 19.02
N ASP A 375 9.39 9.43 19.85
CA ASP A 375 8.05 9.87 19.48
C ASP A 375 8.10 10.93 18.38
N ASN A 376 6.97 11.30 17.79
CA ASN A 376 6.95 12.26 16.70
C ASN A 376 7.59 13.61 17.06
N SER A 377 7.27 14.11 18.25
CA SER A 377 7.84 15.35 18.75
C SER A 377 9.36 15.30 18.94
N ASP A 378 9.87 14.13 19.35
CA ASP A 378 11.31 13.89 19.52
C ASP A 378 12.01 13.82 18.16
N GLY A 379 11.44 13.07 17.23
CA GLY A 379 11.98 12.99 15.85
C GLY A 379 12.07 14.36 15.18
N LEU A 380 11.07 15.21 15.38
CA LEU A 380 11.12 16.60 14.90
C LEU A 380 12.23 17.42 15.59
N GLN A 381 12.44 17.27 16.90
CA GLN A 381 13.53 17.95 17.61
C GLN A 381 14.90 17.42 17.20
N GLN A 382 15.03 16.13 16.91
CA GLN A 382 16.27 15.50 16.43
C GLN A 382 16.66 15.99 15.04
N MET A 383 15.68 16.16 14.15
CA MET A 383 15.91 16.62 12.78
C MET A 383 16.08 18.14 12.65
N PHE A 384 15.60 18.91 13.63
CA PHE A 384 15.68 20.38 13.64
C PHE A 384 16.25 20.87 14.97
N TYR A 385 17.54 21.21 14.98
CA TYR A 385 18.23 21.65 16.19
C TYR A 385 17.66 22.94 16.78
N GLU A 386 17.38 23.93 15.95
CA GLU A 386 16.66 25.10 16.38
C GLU A 386 15.21 24.72 16.68
N LYS A 387 14.79 24.92 17.94
CA LYS A 387 13.40 24.70 18.34
C LYS A 387 12.47 25.53 17.48
N VAL A 388 11.82 24.87 16.53
CA VAL A 388 10.75 25.48 15.75
C VAL A 388 9.45 25.20 16.49
N PRO A 389 8.73 26.19 17.01
CA PRO A 389 7.41 25.97 17.57
C PRO A 389 6.48 25.43 16.48
N GLY A 390 5.95 24.24 16.68
CA GLY A 390 5.05 23.58 15.73
C GLY A 390 5.77 22.90 14.57
N TYR A 391 4.98 22.51 13.57
CA TYR A 391 5.46 21.86 12.34
C TYR A 391 6.41 22.80 11.56
N PRO A 392 7.57 22.32 11.10
CA PRO A 392 8.64 23.19 10.58
C PRO A 392 8.36 23.91 9.25
N GLY A 393 7.16 23.78 8.68
CA GLY A 393 6.76 24.57 7.50
C GLY A 393 7.62 24.29 6.27
N ARG A 394 7.94 23.02 5.98
CA ARG A 394 8.77 22.54 4.85
C ARG A 394 10.21 23.07 4.84
N LYS A 395 10.76 23.39 6.01
CA LYS A 395 12.20 23.65 6.13
C LYS A 395 13.00 22.35 5.93
N LYS A 396 14.20 22.46 5.36
CA LYS A 396 15.11 21.32 5.25
C LYS A 396 15.62 20.97 6.65
N PRO A 397 15.53 19.69 7.08
CA PRO A 397 16.12 19.24 8.33
C PRO A 397 17.64 19.47 8.36
N ASP A 398 18.21 19.83 9.52
CA ASP A 398 19.65 19.97 9.74
C ASP A 398 20.29 18.75 10.38
N MET A 399 19.48 17.86 10.97
CA MET A 399 19.86 16.60 11.62
C MET A 399 20.76 16.79 12.86
N MET A 400 20.80 17.96 13.46
CA MET A 400 21.75 18.32 14.51
C MET A 400 21.18 18.21 15.94
N GLY A 401 19.96 17.77 16.12
CA GLY A 401 19.26 17.79 17.40
C GLY A 401 19.29 16.48 18.20
N PHE A 402 19.89 15.38 17.70
CA PHE A 402 19.81 14.06 18.33
C PHE A 402 20.43 14.05 19.74
N VAL A 403 21.64 14.56 19.91
CA VAL A 403 22.32 14.61 21.21
C VAL A 403 21.56 15.53 22.18
N ASN A 404 21.11 16.69 21.73
CA ASN A 404 20.37 17.64 22.55
C ASN A 404 19.03 17.07 23.04
N ASN A 405 18.28 16.41 22.17
CA ASN A 405 17.00 15.77 22.53
C ASN A 405 17.20 14.64 23.53
N ASN A 406 18.19 13.76 23.32
CA ASN A 406 18.45 12.61 24.16
C ASN A 406 19.30 12.91 25.39
N SER A 407 19.93 14.06 25.47
CA SER A 407 20.92 14.40 26.52
C SER A 407 22.04 13.36 26.64
N SER A 408 22.43 12.73 25.54
CA SER A 408 23.46 11.70 25.46
C SER A 408 24.15 11.70 24.11
N THR A 409 25.48 11.55 24.10
CA THR A 409 26.28 11.39 22.89
C THR A 409 26.25 9.96 22.35
N ASP A 410 25.68 9.00 23.07
CA ASP A 410 25.63 7.60 22.63
C ASP A 410 24.72 7.38 21.43
N VAL A 411 23.79 8.29 21.18
CA VAL A 411 22.99 8.30 19.94
C VAL A 411 23.82 8.56 18.67
N MET A 412 25.09 8.97 18.81
CA MET A 412 26.07 9.14 17.74
C MET A 412 26.94 7.88 17.52
N ASN A 413 26.76 6.84 18.35
CA ASN A 413 27.50 5.58 18.18
C ASN A 413 27.05 4.84 16.93
N THR A 414 28.00 4.21 16.26
CA THR A 414 27.79 3.41 15.06
C THR A 414 28.46 2.03 15.20
N LEU A 415 27.91 1.03 14.58
CA LEU A 415 28.40 -0.34 14.61
C LEU A 415 29.07 -0.71 13.29
N THR A 416 30.11 -1.52 13.36
CA THR A 416 30.88 -1.93 12.19
C THR A 416 30.34 -3.23 11.57
N PRO A 417 30.67 -3.54 10.31
CA PRO A 417 30.31 -4.82 9.69
C PRO A 417 30.79 -6.04 10.47
N ASP A 418 31.95 -5.95 11.13
CA ASP A 418 32.49 -7.05 11.96
C ASP A 418 31.67 -7.28 13.25
N GLN A 419 30.95 -6.28 13.70
CA GLN A 419 30.07 -6.35 14.88
C GLN A 419 28.67 -6.87 14.54
N LEU A 420 28.19 -6.59 13.34
CA LEU A 420 26.90 -7.06 12.80
C LEU A 420 27.11 -7.84 11.51
N PRO A 421 27.76 -9.02 11.56
CA PRO A 421 28.21 -9.74 10.37
C PRO A 421 27.06 -10.31 9.53
N ILE A 422 25.88 -10.56 10.12
CA ILE A 422 24.75 -11.07 9.36
C ILE A 422 24.07 -9.94 8.60
N LEU A 423 23.68 -8.88 9.28
CA LEU A 423 23.01 -7.74 8.65
C LEU A 423 23.87 -7.11 7.55
N ASN A 424 25.14 -6.83 7.85
CA ASN A 424 26.08 -6.26 6.89
C ASN A 424 26.50 -7.27 5.82
N GLY A 425 26.65 -8.54 6.16
CA GLY A 425 26.95 -9.61 5.20
C GLY A 425 25.83 -9.78 4.16
N LEU A 426 24.57 -9.68 4.57
CA LEU A 426 23.44 -9.65 3.63
C LEU A 426 23.46 -8.40 2.76
N ALA A 427 23.66 -7.22 3.35
CA ALA A 427 23.72 -5.96 2.62
C ALA A 427 24.84 -5.94 1.56
N GLU A 428 26.02 -6.45 1.88
CA GLU A 428 27.17 -6.54 0.95
C GLU A 428 26.96 -7.57 -0.15
N ASN A 429 26.44 -8.75 0.19
CA ASN A 429 26.33 -9.84 -0.77
C ASN A 429 25.08 -9.80 -1.65
N PHE A 430 24.15 -8.90 -1.38
CA PHE A 430 22.94 -8.68 -2.16
C PHE A 430 22.75 -7.19 -2.47
N ALA A 431 21.56 -6.63 -2.21
CA ALA A 431 21.33 -5.21 -2.44
C ALA A 431 20.89 -4.48 -1.15
N SER A 432 21.43 -3.29 -0.96
CA SER A 432 21.03 -2.36 0.11
C SER A 432 20.72 -0.98 -0.44
N SER A 433 19.83 -0.23 0.23
CA SER A 433 19.54 1.14 -0.15
C SER A 433 20.10 2.12 0.87
N ASP A 434 20.80 3.14 0.41
CA ASP A 434 21.23 4.30 1.21
C ASP A 434 20.27 5.50 1.04
N GLU A 435 19.15 5.32 0.35
CA GLU A 435 18.04 6.27 0.22
C GLU A 435 16.70 5.63 0.59
N TRP A 436 16.65 4.85 1.66
CA TRP A 436 15.41 4.33 2.24
C TRP A 436 15.14 5.04 3.57
N PHE A 437 14.06 5.80 3.60
CA PHE A 437 13.71 6.62 4.76
C PHE A 437 12.60 5.98 5.58
N SER A 438 12.56 6.23 6.89
CA SER A 438 11.34 5.96 7.65
C SER A 438 10.22 6.86 7.13
N SER A 439 8.98 6.38 7.15
CA SER A 439 7.87 7.07 6.46
C SER A 439 7.52 8.41 7.09
N VAL A 440 7.70 8.53 8.40
CA VAL A 440 7.56 9.78 9.17
C VAL A 440 8.52 9.77 10.36
N PRO A 441 8.89 10.92 10.94
CA PRO A 441 9.49 10.97 12.26
C PRO A 441 8.46 10.47 13.28
N GLY A 442 8.79 9.42 14.04
CA GLY A 442 7.85 8.86 15.03
C GLY A 442 8.11 7.41 15.40
N GLY A 443 7.20 6.86 16.18
CA GLY A 443 7.30 5.55 16.80
C GLY A 443 7.22 4.34 15.84
N THR A 444 7.42 3.15 16.40
CA THR A 444 7.43 1.87 15.68
C THR A 444 6.12 1.62 14.94
N ASP A 445 4.97 1.67 15.64
CA ASP A 445 3.69 1.27 15.04
C ASP A 445 3.21 2.25 14.00
N ILE A 446 3.55 3.54 14.15
CA ILE A 446 3.24 4.58 13.16
C ILE A 446 3.93 4.26 11.82
N ASN A 447 5.22 3.96 11.85
CA ASN A 447 5.99 3.63 10.65
C ASN A 447 5.62 2.26 10.07
N ARG A 448 5.36 1.25 10.91
CA ARG A 448 4.83 -0.06 10.47
C ARG A 448 3.47 0.09 9.79
N SER A 449 2.63 1.00 10.30
CA SER A 449 1.34 1.32 9.69
C SER A 449 1.47 1.79 8.23
N PHE A 450 2.49 2.57 7.90
CA PHE A 450 2.74 2.97 6.50
C PHE A 450 3.01 1.78 5.59
N ALA A 451 3.81 0.80 6.01
CA ALA A 451 4.05 -0.43 5.25
C ALA A 451 2.78 -1.25 5.02
N LEU A 452 1.82 -1.16 5.93
CA LEU A 452 0.68 -2.07 6.00
C LEU A 452 -0.67 -1.43 5.63
N THR A 453 -0.76 -0.10 5.69
CA THR A 453 -2.00 0.65 5.41
C THR A 453 -1.79 1.92 4.58
N GLY A 454 -0.56 2.24 4.22
CA GLY A 454 -0.20 3.45 3.46
C GLY A 454 -0.23 4.76 4.25
N SER A 455 -0.51 4.71 5.57
CA SER A 455 -0.62 5.91 6.41
C SER A 455 -0.39 5.59 7.89
N ALA A 456 -0.19 6.63 8.70
CA ALA A 456 -0.19 6.52 10.16
C ALA A 456 -1.60 6.40 10.76
N MET A 457 -2.65 6.32 9.96
CA MET A 457 -4.04 6.38 10.40
C MET A 457 -4.33 7.61 11.28
N ASN A 458 -3.70 8.75 10.93
CA ASN A 458 -3.77 10.03 11.63
C ASN A 458 -3.31 9.98 13.10
N ARG A 459 -2.33 9.15 13.43
CA ARG A 459 -1.71 9.03 14.76
C ARG A 459 -0.27 9.53 14.73
N LEU A 460 0.19 10.13 15.81
CA LEU A 460 1.57 10.62 15.95
C LEU A 460 2.48 9.60 16.65
N ASP A 461 1.94 8.87 17.63
CA ASP A 461 2.74 8.03 18.51
C ASP A 461 2.10 6.67 18.78
N THR A 462 2.93 5.70 19.10
CA THR A 462 2.54 4.31 19.42
C THR A 462 1.56 4.26 20.60
N TRP A 463 1.82 5.03 21.67
CA TRP A 463 1.05 5.02 22.92
C TRP A 463 -0.03 6.10 22.99
N GLU A 464 -0.35 6.73 21.89
CA GLU A 464 -1.36 7.80 21.85
C GLU A 464 -2.72 7.33 22.39
N GLY A 465 -3.20 8.01 23.43
CA GLY A 465 -4.48 7.68 24.07
C GLY A 465 -4.46 6.50 25.06
N GLY A 466 -3.28 6.05 25.49
CA GLY A 466 -3.13 4.99 26.50
C GLY A 466 -2.71 3.65 25.91
N SER A 467 -3.39 2.55 26.24
CA SER A 467 -2.98 1.23 25.77
C SER A 467 -3.11 1.08 24.25
N ILE A 468 -2.03 0.75 23.58
CA ILE A 468 -1.95 0.40 22.15
C ILE A 468 -3.01 -0.64 21.78
N TYR A 469 -3.26 -1.63 22.62
CA TYR A 469 -4.24 -2.70 22.35
C TYR A 469 -5.69 -2.27 22.46
N ALA A 470 -5.99 -1.31 23.34
CA ALA A 470 -7.35 -0.86 23.57
C ALA A 470 -7.78 0.18 22.52
N ASN A 471 -6.87 1.05 22.09
CA ASN A 471 -7.20 2.25 21.33
C ASN A 471 -7.02 2.11 19.83
N TRP A 472 -6.01 1.37 19.36
CA TRP A 472 -5.81 1.17 17.91
C TRP A 472 -7.02 0.52 17.21
N PRO A 473 -7.65 -0.53 17.76
CA PRO A 473 -8.87 -1.08 17.19
C PRO A 473 -10.06 -0.14 17.13
N GLN A 474 -10.11 0.88 17.96
CA GLN A 474 -11.23 1.82 18.05
C GLN A 474 -11.11 3.00 17.08
N TYR A 475 -9.89 3.29 16.57
CA TYR A 475 -9.73 4.33 15.58
C TYR A 475 -10.29 3.89 14.22
N PRO A 476 -10.78 4.82 13.39
CA PRO A 476 -11.14 4.53 12.02
C PRO A 476 -9.94 3.89 11.31
N ARG A 477 -10.00 2.58 11.10
CA ARG A 477 -8.91 1.86 10.44
C ARG A 477 -9.07 1.98 8.94
N ARG A 478 -8.04 2.49 8.32
CA ARG A 478 -7.90 2.34 6.88
C ARG A 478 -7.62 0.88 6.56
N GLN A 479 -8.05 0.44 5.39
CA GLN A 479 -7.85 -0.95 5.01
C GLN A 479 -6.36 -1.33 5.04
N SER A 480 -6.08 -2.55 5.44
CA SER A 480 -4.73 -3.09 5.42
C SER A 480 -4.37 -3.68 4.05
N LEU A 481 -3.07 -3.85 3.82
CA LEU A 481 -2.52 -4.58 2.69
C LEU A 481 -3.22 -5.95 2.50
N TRP A 482 -3.41 -6.70 3.57
CA TRP A 482 -4.12 -7.99 3.52
C TRP A 482 -5.58 -7.87 3.10
N LYS A 483 -6.26 -6.79 3.48
CA LYS A 483 -7.63 -6.54 3.02
C LYS A 483 -7.65 -6.26 1.51
N VAL A 484 -6.67 -5.55 0.98
CA VAL A 484 -6.51 -5.36 -0.47
C VAL A 484 -6.32 -6.70 -1.16
N LEU A 485 -5.38 -7.53 -0.69
CA LEU A 485 -5.12 -8.86 -1.24
C LEU A 485 -6.39 -9.73 -1.20
N TRP A 486 -7.07 -9.74 -0.07
CA TRP A 486 -8.31 -10.48 0.12
C TRP A 486 -9.40 -10.09 -0.90
N ASN A 487 -9.58 -8.80 -1.09
CA ASN A 487 -10.57 -8.27 -2.05
C ASN A 487 -10.23 -8.63 -3.50
N GLN A 488 -8.98 -9.01 -3.79
CA GLN A 488 -8.53 -9.49 -5.10
C GLN A 488 -8.52 -11.03 -5.21
N GLY A 489 -9.09 -11.73 -4.22
CA GLY A 489 -9.10 -13.20 -4.16
C GLY A 489 -7.74 -13.82 -3.79
N ILE A 490 -6.74 -13.02 -3.41
CA ILE A 490 -5.41 -13.48 -3.04
C ILE A 490 -5.43 -13.88 -1.56
N LYS A 491 -5.32 -15.18 -1.30
CA LYS A 491 -5.40 -15.76 0.05
C LYS A 491 -4.11 -16.47 0.46
N ASP A 492 -3.15 -16.60 -0.43
CA ASP A 492 -1.89 -17.28 -0.21
C ASP A 492 -0.88 -16.37 0.48
N TRP A 493 -1.14 -16.09 1.76
CA TRP A 493 -0.27 -15.29 2.62
C TRP A 493 -0.39 -15.73 4.09
N LYS A 494 0.66 -15.51 4.87
CA LYS A 494 0.68 -15.73 6.31
C LYS A 494 1.45 -14.65 7.05
N ILE A 495 1.08 -14.45 8.32
CA ILE A 495 1.81 -13.67 9.32
C ILE A 495 2.45 -14.67 10.29
N TYR A 496 3.75 -14.59 10.48
CA TYR A 496 4.51 -15.45 11.38
C TYR A 496 5.08 -14.66 12.53
N ASN A 497 4.96 -15.16 13.74
CA ASN A 497 5.47 -14.53 14.95
C ASN A 497 6.10 -15.55 15.90
N ALA A 498 6.97 -15.11 16.81
CA ALA A 498 7.55 -15.96 17.86
C ALA A 498 6.76 -15.89 19.17
N ILE A 499 6.12 -14.75 19.43
CA ILE A 499 5.34 -14.49 20.64
C ILE A 499 3.94 -14.06 20.22
N GLU A 500 2.94 -14.78 20.73
CA GLU A 500 1.54 -14.46 20.53
C GLU A 500 1.01 -13.64 21.70
N TRP A 501 0.38 -12.52 21.41
CA TRP A 501 -0.37 -11.74 22.39
C TRP A 501 -1.82 -12.19 22.37
N GLN A 502 -2.31 -12.69 23.52
CA GLN A 502 -3.66 -13.28 23.59
C GLN A 502 -3.93 -14.31 22.48
N GLY A 503 -2.90 -15.03 22.03
CA GLY A 503 -2.96 -16.03 20.96
C GLY A 503 -2.77 -15.51 19.53
N VAL A 504 -2.48 -14.21 19.34
CA VAL A 504 -2.28 -13.61 18.01
C VAL A 504 -1.22 -12.48 18.04
N PRO A 505 -0.49 -12.24 16.93
CA PRO A 505 0.59 -11.25 16.87
C PRO A 505 0.08 -9.80 16.91
N PHE A 506 0.97 -8.88 17.28
CA PHE A 506 0.71 -7.43 17.27
C PHE A 506 0.22 -6.92 15.92
N THR A 507 0.88 -7.36 14.86
CA THR A 507 0.54 -6.99 13.48
C THR A 507 -0.93 -7.30 13.15
N TYR A 508 -1.42 -8.46 13.57
CA TYR A 508 -2.83 -8.81 13.41
C TYR A 508 -3.74 -7.87 14.22
N HIS A 509 -3.42 -7.68 15.50
CA HIS A 509 -4.23 -6.84 16.37
C HIS A 509 -4.36 -5.41 15.88
N LEU A 510 -3.25 -4.80 15.48
CA LEU A 510 -3.22 -3.38 15.12
C LEU A 510 -3.80 -3.11 13.75
N TYR A 511 -3.53 -3.96 12.77
CA TYR A 511 -3.75 -3.61 11.36
C TYR A 511 -4.77 -4.48 10.63
N LEU A 512 -5.10 -5.67 11.12
CA LEU A 512 -5.92 -6.62 10.39
C LEU A 512 -7.22 -7.03 11.10
N ASN A 513 -7.18 -7.26 12.40
CA ASN A 513 -8.33 -7.71 13.20
C ASN A 513 -9.59 -6.85 12.93
N GLY A 514 -10.70 -7.49 12.62
CA GLY A 514 -11.98 -6.85 12.29
C GLY A 514 -12.12 -6.37 10.84
N GLN A 515 -11.08 -6.55 9.98
CA GLN A 515 -11.17 -6.17 8.57
C GLN A 515 -11.61 -7.33 7.66
N ILE A 516 -11.27 -8.55 8.02
CA ILE A 516 -11.58 -9.74 7.22
C ILE A 516 -12.24 -10.79 8.15
N PRO A 517 -13.57 -10.84 8.22
CA PRO A 517 -14.28 -11.74 9.12
C PRO A 517 -13.92 -13.23 8.97
N SER A 518 -13.55 -13.66 7.76
CA SER A 518 -13.10 -15.04 7.51
C SER A 518 -11.77 -15.34 8.19
N VAL A 519 -10.85 -14.39 8.20
CA VAL A 519 -9.55 -14.50 8.88
C VAL A 519 -9.76 -14.45 10.38
N ASP A 520 -10.61 -13.54 10.87
CA ASP A 520 -10.92 -13.40 12.30
C ASP A 520 -11.55 -14.67 12.88
N SER A 521 -12.32 -15.41 12.05
CA SER A 521 -12.93 -16.69 12.44
C SER A 521 -11.99 -17.89 12.35
N ASN A 522 -10.92 -17.80 11.54
CA ASN A 522 -9.98 -18.89 11.24
C ASN A 522 -8.53 -18.37 11.24
N THR A 523 -8.12 -17.72 12.32
CA THR A 523 -6.76 -17.13 12.42
C THR A 523 -5.65 -18.14 12.16
N LYS A 524 -5.83 -19.41 12.52
CA LYS A 524 -4.86 -20.50 12.34
C LYS A 524 -4.45 -20.76 10.88
N ASP A 525 -5.29 -20.39 9.92
CA ASP A 525 -4.99 -20.55 8.50
C ASP A 525 -4.02 -19.48 7.99
N TYR A 526 -3.98 -18.31 8.67
CA TYR A 526 -3.26 -17.12 8.23
C TYR A 526 -2.20 -16.62 9.23
N ILE A 527 -2.21 -17.14 10.44
CA ILE A 527 -1.27 -16.78 11.51
C ILE A 527 -0.57 -18.04 11.99
N ASP A 528 0.77 -18.03 11.98
CA ASP A 528 1.59 -19.18 12.28
C ASP A 528 2.84 -18.78 13.08
N THR A 529 3.65 -19.72 13.51
CA THR A 529 4.87 -19.46 14.28
C THR A 529 6.09 -19.32 13.38
N LEU A 530 7.12 -18.60 13.86
CA LEU A 530 8.42 -18.55 13.18
C LEU A 530 9.06 -19.92 13.04
N ASP A 531 8.86 -20.84 13.98
CA ASP A 531 9.35 -22.23 13.87
C ASP A 531 8.71 -22.97 12.68
N ASN A 532 7.43 -22.73 12.43
CA ASN A 532 6.75 -23.29 11.26
C ASN A 532 7.19 -22.61 9.98
N PHE A 533 7.43 -21.28 9.99
CA PHE A 533 8.05 -20.59 8.85
C PHE A 533 9.38 -21.24 8.46
N ILE A 534 10.27 -21.49 9.43
CA ILE A 534 11.57 -22.14 9.19
C ILE A 534 11.38 -23.52 8.53
N LYS A 535 10.45 -24.33 9.04
CA LYS A 535 10.14 -25.65 8.45
C LYS A 535 9.61 -25.53 7.02
N GLN A 536 8.66 -24.60 6.78
CA GLN A 536 8.07 -24.37 5.46
C GLN A 536 9.11 -23.84 4.47
N ALA A 537 10.03 -22.97 4.90
CA ALA A 537 11.15 -22.52 4.07
C ALA A 537 12.06 -23.70 3.68
N GLN A 538 12.38 -24.58 4.62
CA GLN A 538 13.22 -25.78 4.40
C GLN A 538 12.56 -26.82 3.50
N THR A 539 11.22 -26.92 3.49
CA THR A 539 10.46 -27.87 2.67
C THR A 539 9.93 -27.31 1.36
N GLY A 540 10.03 -25.98 1.15
CA GLY A 540 9.52 -25.29 -0.05
C GLY A 540 8.01 -25.02 -0.01
N GLU A 541 7.41 -24.97 1.19
CA GLU A 541 5.96 -24.79 1.39
C GLU A 541 5.60 -23.36 1.83
N LEU A 542 6.46 -22.38 1.49
CA LEU A 542 6.16 -20.98 1.78
C LEU A 542 4.94 -20.49 1.00
N PRO A 543 4.07 -19.66 1.60
CA PRO A 543 3.04 -18.97 0.84
C PRO A 543 3.64 -17.92 -0.09
N ALA A 544 2.84 -17.40 -1.00
CA ALA A 544 3.27 -16.33 -1.89
C ALA A 544 3.75 -15.08 -1.10
N PHE A 545 3.10 -14.75 0.00
CA PHE A 545 3.54 -13.66 0.88
C PHE A 545 3.64 -14.09 2.34
N SER A 546 4.83 -13.96 2.92
CA SER A 546 5.14 -14.20 4.33
C SER A 546 5.53 -12.90 5.02
N PHE A 547 4.77 -12.49 6.01
CA PHE A 547 5.12 -11.38 6.89
C PHE A 547 5.69 -11.92 8.20
N LEU A 548 6.94 -11.59 8.52
CA LEU A 548 7.61 -12.04 9.74
C LEU A 548 7.59 -10.93 10.79
N GLU A 549 7.19 -11.27 12.00
CA GLU A 549 7.21 -10.41 13.16
C GLU A 549 8.36 -10.83 14.09
N PRO A 550 9.24 -9.91 14.51
CA PRO A 550 10.31 -10.26 15.44
C PRO A 550 9.80 -10.53 16.86
N VAL A 551 10.62 -11.09 17.69
CA VAL A 551 10.38 -11.12 19.14
C VAL A 551 10.59 -9.72 19.70
N TRP A 552 9.50 -9.08 20.13
CA TRP A 552 9.51 -7.71 20.65
C TRP A 552 10.03 -7.64 22.07
N ILE A 553 9.52 -8.51 22.94
CA ILE A 553 9.82 -8.55 24.37
C ILE A 553 9.97 -10.01 24.77
N ALA A 554 11.13 -10.40 25.29
CA ALA A 554 11.34 -11.74 25.82
C ALA A 554 12.34 -11.73 26.98
N PRO A 555 12.19 -12.63 27.96
CA PRO A 555 13.15 -12.78 29.05
C PRO A 555 14.57 -13.14 28.60
N ASN A 556 14.70 -13.79 27.43
CA ASN A 556 15.96 -14.29 26.87
C ASN A 556 16.51 -13.44 25.70
N GLY A 557 16.03 -12.21 25.54
CA GLY A 557 16.46 -11.29 24.50
C GLY A 557 15.44 -11.12 23.38
N THR A 558 15.45 -9.92 22.78
CA THR A 558 14.60 -9.57 21.64
C THR A 558 15.32 -9.89 20.34
N THR A 559 14.58 -10.06 19.26
CA THR A 559 15.17 -10.24 17.92
C THR A 559 14.89 -9.07 16.98
N SER A 560 14.35 -7.97 17.53
CA SER A 560 13.94 -6.78 16.78
C SER A 560 15.06 -5.78 16.50
N TYR A 561 16.25 -5.96 17.04
CA TYR A 561 17.37 -4.99 17.07
C TYR A 561 17.10 -3.73 17.90
N HIS A 562 16.06 -3.71 18.71
CA HIS A 562 15.71 -2.53 19.51
C HIS A 562 16.92 -2.04 20.34
N PRO A 563 17.19 -0.72 20.40
CA PRO A 563 18.19 -0.16 21.30
C PRO A 563 17.96 -0.60 22.76
N GLY A 564 19.04 -0.84 23.48
CA GLY A 564 18.95 -1.36 24.83
C GLY A 564 18.89 -2.90 24.93
N ALA A 565 18.72 -3.62 23.81
CA ALA A 565 18.74 -5.07 23.75
C ALA A 565 20.08 -5.60 23.20
N ASP A 566 20.45 -6.81 23.64
CA ASP A 566 21.57 -7.57 23.08
C ASP A 566 21.30 -7.89 21.60
N MET A 567 22.26 -7.58 20.72
CA MET A 567 22.09 -7.79 19.28
C MET A 567 22.41 -9.23 18.83
N VAL A 568 23.05 -10.06 19.65
CA VAL A 568 23.39 -11.46 19.30
C VAL A 568 22.14 -12.27 18.99
N PRO A 569 21.05 -12.21 19.78
CA PRO A 569 19.81 -12.91 19.44
C PRO A 569 19.21 -12.44 18.11
N ALA A 570 19.27 -11.14 17.81
CA ALA A 570 18.75 -10.57 16.57
C ALA A 570 19.55 -11.03 15.35
N GLU A 571 20.89 -10.95 15.39
CA GLU A 571 21.78 -11.46 14.35
C GLU A 571 21.59 -12.99 14.15
N SER A 572 21.44 -13.75 15.24
CA SER A 572 21.20 -15.18 15.19
C SER A 572 19.86 -15.54 14.57
N ALA A 573 18.81 -14.80 14.90
CA ALA A 573 17.48 -14.99 14.32
C ALA A 573 17.48 -14.65 12.83
N LEU A 574 18.07 -13.52 12.45
CA LEU A 574 18.19 -13.11 11.05
C LEU A 574 18.97 -14.16 10.23
N ASN A 575 20.07 -14.71 10.77
CA ASN A 575 20.81 -15.79 10.13
C ASN A 575 19.98 -17.06 9.99
N THR A 576 19.25 -17.45 11.03
CA THR A 576 18.39 -18.65 10.99
C THR A 576 17.32 -18.54 9.90
N ILE A 577 16.68 -17.39 9.75
CA ILE A 577 15.71 -17.11 8.70
C ILE A 577 16.37 -17.18 7.32
N TYR A 578 17.51 -16.48 7.15
CA TYR A 578 18.25 -16.47 5.89
C TYR A 578 18.71 -17.86 5.47
N GLU A 579 19.34 -18.63 6.37
CA GLU A 579 19.81 -19.98 6.09
C GLU A 579 18.67 -20.95 5.75
N ALA A 580 17.51 -20.82 6.41
CA ALA A 580 16.34 -21.63 6.09
C ALA A 580 15.82 -21.35 4.66
N ILE A 581 15.76 -20.08 4.27
CA ILE A 581 15.36 -19.67 2.91
C ILE A 581 16.41 -20.11 1.88
N LYS A 582 17.67 -19.77 2.12
CA LYS A 582 18.78 -20.05 1.19
C LYS A 582 18.96 -21.53 0.89
N ASN A 583 18.85 -22.37 1.91
CA ASN A 583 19.06 -23.82 1.78
C ASN A 583 17.76 -24.57 1.43
N GLY A 584 16.61 -23.88 1.35
CA GLY A 584 15.35 -24.46 0.96
C GLY A 584 15.20 -24.60 -0.57
N PRO A 585 14.31 -25.47 -1.03
CA PRO A 585 14.13 -25.74 -2.46
C PRO A 585 13.56 -24.55 -3.24
N ALA A 586 12.91 -23.60 -2.57
CA ALA A 586 12.33 -22.40 -3.18
C ALA A 586 13.29 -21.18 -3.20
N TRP A 587 14.59 -21.34 -2.88
CA TRP A 587 15.56 -20.25 -2.86
C TRP A 587 15.56 -19.41 -4.13
N GLU A 588 15.58 -20.07 -5.29
CA GLU A 588 15.62 -19.39 -6.59
C GLU A 588 14.31 -18.68 -6.96
N GLU A 589 13.24 -18.88 -6.21
CA GLU A 589 11.94 -18.26 -6.41
C GLU A 589 11.57 -17.31 -5.27
N THR A 590 12.52 -17.00 -4.36
CA THR A 590 12.26 -16.22 -3.16
C THR A 590 12.95 -14.85 -3.19
N LEU A 591 12.20 -13.81 -2.80
CA LEU A 591 12.72 -12.53 -2.33
C LEU A 591 12.56 -12.45 -0.82
N PHE A 592 13.66 -12.23 -0.11
CA PHE A 592 13.66 -11.91 1.32
C PHE A 592 14.01 -10.43 1.50
N VAL A 593 13.10 -9.65 2.10
CA VAL A 593 13.25 -8.22 2.36
C VAL A 593 13.46 -8.01 3.86
N VAL A 594 14.55 -7.36 4.22
CA VAL A 594 14.88 -6.98 5.59
C VAL A 594 14.91 -5.46 5.67
N THR A 595 14.11 -4.88 6.54
CA THR A 595 14.11 -3.42 6.77
C THR A 595 13.81 -3.09 8.22
N PHE A 596 13.89 -1.81 8.56
CA PHE A 596 13.59 -1.30 9.89
C PHE A 596 12.44 -0.29 9.81
N SER A 597 11.65 -0.25 10.87
CA SER A 597 10.47 0.64 10.90
C SER A 597 10.86 2.12 11.07
N LYS A 598 11.84 2.38 11.94
CA LYS A 598 12.24 3.74 12.36
C LYS A 598 13.71 3.78 12.79
N PRO A 599 14.33 4.97 12.90
CA PRO A 599 15.70 5.13 13.38
C PRO A 599 15.87 4.94 14.89
N GLY A 600 14.79 5.02 15.67
CA GLY A 600 14.84 4.81 17.13
C GLY A 600 15.55 5.88 17.93
N GLY A 601 15.53 7.14 17.49
CA GLY A 601 16.22 8.26 18.14
C GLY A 601 17.74 8.24 17.97
N ILE A 602 18.28 7.33 17.16
CA ILE A 602 19.71 7.20 16.85
C ILE A 602 20.00 8.03 15.60
N CYS A 603 21.13 8.74 15.64
CA CYS A 603 21.51 9.70 14.61
C CYS A 603 21.65 9.06 13.22
N ASP A 604 21.16 9.76 12.23
CA ASP A 604 21.48 9.65 10.81
C ASP A 604 21.79 11.05 10.28
N HIS A 605 22.84 11.18 9.48
CA HIS A 605 23.27 12.51 9.04
C HIS A 605 22.53 13.04 7.81
N VAL A 606 21.80 12.17 7.08
CA VAL A 606 21.14 12.56 5.83
C VAL A 606 19.75 13.13 6.09
N PRO A 607 19.50 14.38 5.68
CA PRO A 607 18.20 15.03 5.84
C PRO A 607 17.12 14.31 5.04
N PRO A 608 16.02 13.86 5.66
CA PRO A 608 14.91 13.29 4.93
C PRO A 608 14.18 14.34 4.10
N PRO A 609 13.66 13.95 2.93
CA PRO A 609 12.85 14.84 2.10
C PRO A 609 11.39 14.91 2.56
N TYR A 610 10.66 15.84 1.96
CA TYR A 610 9.20 15.85 2.00
C TYR A 610 8.65 14.91 0.92
N ALA A 611 7.55 14.27 1.23
CA ALA A 611 6.85 13.35 0.35
C ALA A 611 5.37 13.71 0.21
N LYS A 612 4.61 12.90 -0.50
CA LYS A 612 3.16 13.08 -0.57
C LYS A 612 2.52 12.78 0.79
N LYS A 613 1.56 13.61 1.18
CA LYS A 613 0.66 13.38 2.29
C LYS A 613 -0.10 12.05 2.04
N PRO A 614 -0.27 11.19 3.05
CA PRO A 614 -0.98 9.91 2.83
C PRO A 614 -2.42 10.12 2.36
N TRP A 615 -3.16 10.95 3.09
CA TRP A 615 -4.52 11.35 2.75
C TRP A 615 -4.65 12.87 2.92
N PRO A 616 -5.46 13.54 2.11
CA PRO A 616 -5.57 15.00 2.13
C PRO A 616 -5.91 15.59 3.49
N ASN A 617 -6.65 14.82 4.31
CA ASN A 617 -7.09 15.24 5.65
C ASN A 617 -6.20 14.79 6.78
N ASP A 618 -5.14 14.05 6.50
CA ASP A 618 -4.20 13.67 7.55
C ASP A 618 -3.52 14.93 8.08
N LEU A 619 -3.92 15.30 9.28
CA LEU A 619 -3.41 16.42 10.05
C LEU A 619 -3.62 16.12 11.52
N ARG A 620 -2.56 16.14 12.31
CA ARG A 620 -2.63 15.96 13.74
C ARG A 620 -1.65 16.89 14.44
N ASP A 621 -2.13 17.70 15.36
CA ASP A 621 -1.34 18.64 16.15
C ASP A 621 -0.39 19.52 15.28
N GLY A 622 -0.86 19.88 14.08
CA GLY A 622 -0.11 20.67 13.09
C GLY A 622 0.83 19.86 12.20
N PHE A 623 1.02 18.55 12.43
CA PHE A 623 1.83 17.68 11.57
C PHE A 623 0.99 17.10 10.42
N GLU A 624 1.49 17.23 9.19
CA GLU A 624 0.78 16.89 7.96
C GLU A 624 1.13 15.51 7.39
N PHE A 625 1.98 14.74 8.05
CA PHE A 625 2.46 13.42 7.61
C PHE A 625 3.17 13.40 6.25
N ASP A 626 3.64 14.56 5.80
CA ASP A 626 4.36 14.72 4.52
C ASP A 626 5.89 14.85 4.67
N LEU A 627 6.41 14.92 5.89
CA LEU A 627 7.84 14.86 6.17
C LEU A 627 8.24 13.42 6.48
N MET A 628 9.23 12.88 5.76
CA MET A 628 9.84 11.60 6.08
C MET A 628 10.71 11.71 7.33
N GLY A 629 10.93 10.59 8.02
CA GLY A 629 11.91 10.49 9.08
C GLY A 629 13.29 10.11 8.55
N PRO A 630 14.31 10.00 9.44
CA PRO A 630 15.66 9.63 9.04
C PRO A 630 15.75 8.27 8.36
N ARG A 631 16.86 8.00 7.67
CA ARG A 631 17.07 6.75 6.95
C ARG A 631 17.09 5.53 7.87
N VAL A 632 16.63 4.43 7.33
CA VAL A 632 16.70 3.11 7.94
C VAL A 632 17.28 2.10 6.96
N PRO A 633 17.90 0.99 7.40
CA PRO A 633 18.37 -0.04 6.49
C PRO A 633 17.23 -0.69 5.71
N ALA A 634 17.48 -0.98 4.44
CA ALA A 634 16.63 -1.83 3.61
C ALA A 634 17.51 -2.72 2.74
N ILE A 635 17.31 -4.03 2.84
CA ILE A 635 18.13 -5.05 2.19
C ILE A 635 17.23 -6.00 1.41
N LEU A 636 17.56 -6.25 0.16
CA LEU A 636 16.85 -7.16 -0.72
C LEU A 636 17.73 -8.38 -0.99
N VAL A 637 17.31 -9.53 -0.52
CA VAL A 637 18.07 -10.80 -0.58
C VAL A 637 17.40 -11.75 -1.56
N SER A 638 18.03 -12.01 -2.67
CA SER A 638 17.58 -12.96 -3.69
C SER A 638 18.75 -13.35 -4.62
N PRO A 639 18.79 -14.57 -5.17
CA PRO A 639 19.82 -14.95 -6.15
C PRO A 639 19.71 -14.18 -7.48
N TRP A 640 18.66 -13.42 -7.70
CA TRP A 640 18.46 -12.58 -8.89
C TRP A 640 19.01 -11.16 -8.75
N VAL A 641 19.69 -10.88 -7.64
CA VAL A 641 20.25 -9.56 -7.32
C VAL A 641 21.76 -9.63 -7.35
N LYS A 642 22.42 -8.67 -8.00
CA LYS A 642 23.88 -8.59 -8.04
C LYS A 642 24.48 -8.30 -6.67
N LYS A 643 25.65 -8.87 -6.41
CA LYS A 643 26.44 -8.55 -5.22
C LYS A 643 26.84 -7.07 -5.22
N ASN A 644 26.99 -6.48 -4.03
CA ASN A 644 27.39 -5.10 -3.82
C ASN A 644 26.45 -4.08 -4.51
N THR A 645 25.17 -4.40 -4.61
CA THR A 645 24.20 -3.47 -5.21
C THR A 645 23.76 -2.42 -4.19
N VAL A 646 23.90 -1.15 -4.57
CA VAL A 646 23.27 -0.01 -3.88
C VAL A 646 22.14 0.50 -4.76
N PHE A 647 20.92 0.42 -4.27
CA PHE A 647 19.73 0.81 -5.06
C PHE A 647 19.03 2.05 -4.50
N ARG A 648 18.61 2.90 -5.41
CA ARG A 648 17.91 4.15 -5.15
C ARG A 648 16.76 4.31 -6.12
N SER A 649 15.75 5.09 -5.74
CA SER A 649 14.69 5.47 -6.68
C SER A 649 15.27 6.25 -7.85
N ALA A 650 14.84 5.94 -9.07
CA ALA A 650 15.23 6.71 -10.24
C ALA A 650 14.54 8.09 -10.31
N GLY A 651 13.39 8.24 -9.63
CA GLY A 651 12.63 9.49 -9.57
C GLY A 651 12.96 10.35 -8.35
N ASP A 652 12.20 11.42 -8.18
CA ASP A 652 12.40 12.38 -7.06
C ASP A 652 11.87 11.83 -5.72
N VAL A 653 10.95 10.87 -5.74
CA VAL A 653 10.41 10.24 -4.55
C VAL A 653 11.37 9.14 -4.10
N PRO A 654 11.98 9.22 -2.91
CA PRO A 654 12.84 8.16 -2.40
C PRO A 654 12.02 6.97 -1.90
N TYR A 655 12.69 5.88 -1.58
CA TYR A 655 12.05 4.74 -0.95
C TYR A 655 11.65 5.01 0.51
N ASP A 656 10.54 4.42 0.91
CA ASP A 656 10.11 4.29 2.30
C ASP A 656 9.33 2.96 2.49
N ALA A 657 8.74 2.77 3.65
CA ALA A 657 8.00 1.55 3.95
C ALA A 657 6.83 1.29 2.97
N THR A 658 6.23 2.34 2.39
CA THR A 658 5.17 2.18 1.36
C THR A 658 5.69 1.58 0.06
N SER A 659 6.98 1.72 -0.24
CA SER A 659 7.61 1.15 -1.44
C SER A 659 7.58 -0.38 -1.44
N PHE A 660 7.69 -1.01 -0.26
CA PHE A 660 7.50 -2.46 -0.14
C PHE A 660 6.09 -2.87 -0.55
N ALA A 661 5.07 -2.26 0.05
CA ALA A 661 3.68 -2.60 -0.25
C ALA A 661 3.31 -2.29 -1.70
N ALA A 662 3.77 -1.16 -2.25
CA ALA A 662 3.58 -0.83 -3.66
C ALA A 662 4.19 -1.88 -4.59
N THR A 663 5.43 -2.33 -4.31
CA THR A 663 6.08 -3.39 -5.09
C THR A 663 5.32 -4.71 -4.98
N LEU A 664 4.90 -5.09 -3.77
CA LEU A 664 4.12 -6.32 -3.53
C LEU A 664 2.78 -6.30 -4.27
N LEU A 665 2.05 -5.20 -4.22
CA LEU A 665 0.76 -5.07 -4.90
C LEU A 665 0.93 -5.12 -6.43
N HIS A 666 1.95 -4.46 -6.96
CA HIS A 666 2.30 -4.57 -8.37
C HIS A 666 2.72 -5.99 -8.75
N TRP A 667 3.52 -6.65 -7.92
CA TRP A 667 3.93 -8.04 -8.15
C TRP A 667 2.73 -8.99 -8.22
N PHE A 668 1.72 -8.80 -7.37
CA PHE A 668 0.44 -9.52 -7.48
C PHE A 668 -0.42 -9.08 -8.68
N GLY A 669 0.02 -8.11 -9.47
CA GLY A 669 -0.69 -7.59 -10.63
C GLY A 669 -1.92 -6.75 -10.28
N ILE A 670 -2.01 -6.24 -9.06
CA ILE A 670 -3.15 -5.43 -8.62
C ILE A 670 -2.98 -4.00 -9.14
N PRO A 671 -3.92 -3.49 -9.93
CA PRO A 671 -3.85 -2.13 -10.42
C PRO A 671 -3.98 -1.09 -9.30
N LYS A 672 -3.29 0.05 -9.43
CA LYS A 672 -3.31 1.12 -8.41
C LYS A 672 -4.73 1.58 -8.04
N SER A 673 -5.65 1.59 -9.00
CA SER A 673 -7.06 1.94 -8.77
C SER A 673 -7.78 1.03 -7.76
N GLN A 674 -7.21 -0.15 -7.48
CA GLN A 674 -7.75 -1.13 -6.54
C GLN A 674 -7.03 -1.15 -5.19
N TRP A 675 -5.98 -0.32 -5.01
CA TRP A 675 -5.24 -0.29 -3.76
C TRP A 675 -6.03 0.38 -2.64
N GLY A 676 -6.50 1.62 -2.85
CA GLY A 676 -7.24 2.37 -1.83
C GLY A 676 -6.44 2.59 -0.53
N LEU A 677 -5.12 2.74 -0.64
CA LEU A 677 -4.18 2.91 0.47
C LEU A 677 -3.59 4.33 0.56
N GLY A 678 -4.16 5.27 -0.19
CA GLY A 678 -3.82 6.69 -0.14
C GLY A 678 -2.72 7.13 -1.10
N GLN A 679 -2.58 8.46 -1.20
CA GLN A 679 -1.72 9.11 -2.20
C GLN A 679 -0.22 8.83 -1.99
N ARG A 680 0.21 8.61 -0.74
CA ARG A 680 1.59 8.23 -0.42
C ARG A 680 1.94 6.89 -1.04
N MET A 681 1.05 5.91 -0.89
CA MET A 681 1.19 4.57 -1.48
C MET A 681 1.17 4.62 -3.01
N ASP A 682 0.26 5.41 -3.59
CA ASP A 682 0.16 5.56 -5.05
C ASP A 682 1.41 6.18 -5.68
N ALA A 683 2.10 7.05 -4.94
CA ALA A 683 3.32 7.73 -5.38
C ALA A 683 4.60 6.95 -5.06
N ALA A 684 4.52 5.88 -4.28
CA ALA A 684 5.69 5.12 -3.83
C ALA A 684 6.44 4.50 -5.02
N PRO A 685 7.77 4.64 -5.08
CA PRO A 685 8.58 3.95 -6.08
C PRO A 685 8.63 2.45 -5.77
N THR A 686 8.79 1.63 -6.81
CA THR A 686 8.95 0.18 -6.72
C THR A 686 10.38 -0.21 -7.03
N PHE A 687 10.83 -1.36 -6.52
CA PHE A 687 12.24 -1.75 -6.55
C PHE A 687 12.54 -2.98 -7.43
N GLU A 688 11.66 -3.35 -8.33
CA GLU A 688 11.87 -4.46 -9.29
C GLU A 688 13.10 -4.26 -10.17
N GLY A 689 13.54 -3.02 -10.37
CA GLY A 689 14.76 -2.68 -11.11
C GLY A 689 16.03 -3.33 -10.56
N VAL A 690 16.00 -3.82 -9.32
CA VAL A 690 17.15 -4.51 -8.67
C VAL A 690 17.35 -5.93 -9.19
N PHE A 691 16.36 -6.53 -9.84
CA PHE A 691 16.38 -7.91 -10.35
C PHE A 691 16.97 -7.96 -11.76
N GLU A 692 18.32 -7.83 -11.86
CA GLU A 692 19.03 -7.74 -13.13
C GLU A 692 19.75 -9.00 -13.56
N GLU A 693 19.93 -9.99 -12.67
CA GLU A 693 20.63 -11.23 -13.01
C GLU A 693 19.80 -12.08 -13.98
N GLU A 694 20.39 -12.49 -15.08
CA GLU A 694 19.74 -13.37 -16.08
C GLU A 694 19.65 -14.83 -15.62
N GLN A 695 20.55 -15.24 -14.73
CA GLN A 695 20.60 -16.56 -14.10
C GLN A 695 20.72 -16.40 -12.58
N PRO A 696 20.13 -17.31 -11.78
CA PRO A 696 20.23 -17.23 -10.34
C PRO A 696 21.68 -17.45 -9.89
N ARG A 697 22.18 -16.54 -9.08
CA ARG A 697 23.54 -16.64 -8.50
C ARG A 697 23.65 -17.86 -7.59
N LYS A 698 24.83 -18.48 -7.62
CA LYS A 698 25.14 -19.69 -6.82
C LYS A 698 26.14 -19.41 -5.69
N ASP A 699 26.56 -18.17 -5.53
CA ASP A 699 27.58 -17.72 -4.57
C ASP A 699 26.99 -17.04 -3.33
N ALA A 700 25.75 -17.38 -2.98
CA ALA A 700 25.12 -16.90 -1.77
C ALA A 700 25.96 -17.28 -0.52
N PRO A 701 26.36 -16.32 0.34
CA PRO A 701 27.32 -16.57 1.40
C PRO A 701 26.71 -17.44 2.51
N THR A 702 27.56 -18.18 3.20
CA THR A 702 27.29 -18.71 4.53
C THR A 702 27.86 -17.73 5.53
N LEU A 703 26.99 -17.14 6.36
CA LEU A 703 27.36 -16.14 7.34
C LEU A 703 27.44 -16.78 8.74
N THR A 704 28.24 -16.20 9.61
CA THR A 704 28.41 -16.68 10.98
C THR A 704 27.94 -15.61 11.95
N PRO A 705 26.88 -15.84 12.72
CA PRO A 705 26.46 -14.89 13.72
C PRO A 705 27.53 -14.64 14.76
N PRO A 706 27.54 -13.46 15.42
CA PRO A 706 28.45 -13.19 16.50
C PRO A 706 28.23 -14.22 17.63
N SER A 707 29.32 -14.64 18.27
CA SER A 707 29.24 -15.56 19.41
C SER A 707 28.93 -14.78 20.71
N ASP A 708 28.40 -15.47 21.72
CA ASP A 708 28.19 -14.91 23.07
C ASP A 708 29.46 -14.26 23.67
N LYS A 709 30.65 -14.62 23.17
CA LYS A 709 31.92 -14.01 23.58
C LYS A 709 32.17 -12.67 22.89
N SER A 710 31.57 -12.44 21.72
CA SER A 710 31.65 -11.19 20.97
C SER A 710 30.78 -10.08 21.55
N PHE A 711 29.77 -10.48 22.30
CA PHE A 711 28.83 -9.59 22.99
C PHE A 711 28.70 -10.04 24.45
N PRO A 712 29.54 -9.50 25.34
CA PRO A 712 29.48 -9.87 26.74
C PRO A 712 28.13 -9.47 27.33
N LYS A 713 27.45 -10.43 27.97
CA LYS A 713 26.20 -10.17 28.69
C LYS A 713 26.50 -9.22 29.85
N LYS A 714 25.75 -8.13 29.96
CA LYS A 714 25.69 -7.33 31.20
C LYS A 714 25.35 -8.27 32.35
N LYS A 715 26.17 -8.24 33.42
CA LYS A 715 25.91 -8.95 34.64
C LYS A 715 24.80 -8.27 35.44
#